data_bebf5dd1e7e692ba92250d0fa85b6828
#
_entry.id   bebf5dd1e7e692ba92250d0fa85b6828
#
_cell.length_a   1.000
_cell.length_b   1.000
_cell.length_c   1.000
_cell.angle_alpha   90.00
_cell.angle_beta   90.00
_cell.angle_gamma   90.00
#
_symmetry.space_group_name_H-M   'P 1'
#
loop_
_entity.id
_entity.type
_entity.pdbx_description
1 polymer ?
#
loop_
_entity_poly.entity_id
_entity_poly.type
_entity_poly.pdbx_seq_one_letter_code
_entity_poly.pdbx_strand_id
1 'polypeptide(L)'
;MKRTLFFRLLLASTLVFSTAARAQDLSTIDIAHEKYVLDNGLTLLVHEDRSAPQVFVAVYYKVGSRDEEPGKTGFAHLFEHLMFNGSENHDREYFEPIQDVGGSVNGDTWFDRTRYYQTVPSTALERVLWLESDRMGHLLGAITQEKLDQQRGVVQNEKRRFDNAPYGLLGYRQLEGLFPKGHPYRWSTIGSMADLNAASLDDVHTWFKTYYGAANTILVVGGDVDPADVLASVELHFGDIPAGAPVARLDDWVPVRTANTFEVMQDRAPNPLLTRNWVAPGRDHRDSALLLLAAQILGGDETSRLYKALVKDSGLAVEVSLSAQAHDLASMPSLSVVLKPDTDPAAVRSIVDAEFRRFFADGPTREELALIKTAIAASVIKGLDSLTARAVRLAESEFYLGDPDAYKISLSWIDEATRADVQAAAARWLGDGYHEILVEPFGPHQLAETGADRSALPGVAGYPSAKAPPITDHVLSNGIQVRFVRREGVPAVAIGARLQVGRAGAAGTETGVYDMTVAMLDKGTRKRSAEDIKTDLKRTGSGLSVQPSADETRVVLTTLTSKIDGAAELLADVLRNPSFDAGELEILKEQTRTDIAFDKSTPSSLVRRYASWKLFGDGHPYGLRPVEEADVDAVTAGDLRSFHARWFRPDQLTLVAVGGIDEKTLLASLEASFGNWKAAGSAPALANTRLKPARTKTKVVLFDTPGAPQSNILAARQIEAAFGPDHESLQLANSVYGGTFTSRINMNLREEKGWSYGVGSGTSGGVGTRSWRISAQVQTDKTAATIEELRQELAAIAADRPFTPAELEAVRNQTVRGLPRATTTANGVLGYVMNLLSHGHPDDFIEHRKAAYDAVTVPSMKAALRKHVSADDLVWFIAGDIAKIEDEVRALDLGPVEIWDADGQRLR
;
A
#
# COMPACT_ATOMS: atom_id res chain seq x y z
N MET A 1 -83.86 -10.29 22.49
CA MET A 1 -83.24 -9.55 23.60
C MET A 1 -81.74 -9.89 23.67
N LYS A 2 -80.92 -8.82 23.46
CA LYS A 2 -79.60 -8.60 24.02
C LYS A 2 -78.61 -9.76 23.89
N ARG A 3 -77.60 -9.65 23.02
CA ARG A 3 -76.30 -9.02 23.14
C ARG A 3 -75.55 -9.03 21.81
N THR A 4 -75.70 -7.95 21.09
CA THR A 4 -74.67 -7.46 20.12
C THR A 4 -73.79 -6.53 20.87
N LEU A 5 -72.48 -6.67 20.78
CA LEU A 5 -71.48 -5.65 20.70
C LEU A 5 -70.13 -6.20 21.22
N PHE A 6 -69.06 -5.70 20.62
CA PHE A 6 -67.66 -5.91 20.91
C PHE A 6 -66.93 -7.05 20.17
N PHE A 7 -66.84 -6.90 18.87
CA PHE A 7 -65.57 -7.28 18.12
C PHE A 7 -65.30 -6.28 17.01
N ARG A 8 -65.07 -5.06 17.41
CA ARG A 8 -64.40 -4.05 16.55
C ARG A 8 -63.29 -3.45 17.36
N LEU A 9 -62.11 -3.31 16.72
CA LEU A 9 -60.83 -2.77 17.13
C LEU A 9 -59.84 -3.83 17.65
N LEU A 10 -59.06 -4.33 16.74
CA LEU A 10 -57.60 -4.35 16.73
C LEU A 10 -57.09 -4.88 15.38
N LEU A 11 -57.43 -4.20 14.27
CA LEU A 11 -56.54 -4.14 13.10
C LEU A 11 -55.69 -2.89 13.30
N ALA A 12 -54.79 -2.92 14.28
CA ALA A 12 -53.69 -1.99 14.35
C ALA A 12 -52.71 -2.38 13.25
N SER A 13 -52.73 -1.59 12.20
CA SER A 13 -51.73 -1.47 11.15
C SER A 13 -50.34 -1.61 11.68
N THR A 14 -49.72 -2.78 11.54
CA THR A 14 -48.28 -2.94 11.40
C THR A 14 -47.92 -2.43 10.01
N LEU A 15 -47.83 -1.11 9.86
CA LEU A 15 -47.01 -0.49 8.87
C LEU A 15 -45.57 -0.81 9.28
N VAL A 16 -45.06 -1.92 8.78
CA VAL A 16 -43.65 -2.15 8.65
C VAL A 16 -43.15 -1.07 7.69
N PHE A 17 -42.66 0.04 8.25
CA PHE A 17 -41.76 0.91 7.52
C PHE A 17 -40.54 0.06 7.20
N SER A 18 -40.59 -0.64 6.08
CA SER A 18 -39.37 -1.01 5.37
C SER A 18 -38.73 0.33 4.95
N THR A 19 -37.90 0.87 5.82
CA THR A 19 -36.89 1.83 5.41
C THR A 19 -35.99 1.03 4.47
N ALA A 20 -36.38 0.96 3.19
CA ALA A 20 -35.42 0.65 2.15
C ALA A 20 -34.31 1.66 2.36
N ALA A 21 -33.15 1.21 2.87
CA ALA A 21 -31.96 2.00 2.87
C ALA A 21 -31.74 2.39 1.41
N ARG A 22 -32.03 3.63 1.05
CA ARG A 22 -31.65 4.16 -0.25
C ARG A 22 -30.14 3.98 -0.35
N ALA A 23 -29.72 3.21 -1.31
CA ALA A 23 -28.32 3.27 -1.73
C ALA A 23 -28.00 4.75 -1.94
N GLN A 24 -26.86 5.19 -1.49
CA GLN A 24 -26.44 6.58 -1.68
C GLN A 24 -26.34 6.78 -3.19
N ASP A 25 -27.08 7.76 -3.70
CA ASP A 25 -27.18 8.05 -5.12
C ASP A 25 -25.80 8.51 -5.64
N LEU A 26 -25.13 7.63 -6.38
CA LEU A 26 -23.81 7.91 -6.97
C LEU A 26 -23.86 9.04 -8.00
N SER A 27 -25.05 9.37 -8.51
CA SER A 27 -25.26 10.48 -9.45
C SER A 27 -25.04 11.86 -8.82
N THR A 28 -24.99 11.94 -7.48
CA THR A 28 -24.72 13.18 -6.74
C THR A 28 -23.25 13.49 -6.58
N ILE A 29 -22.36 12.58 -7.01
CA ILE A 29 -20.92 12.79 -6.96
C ILE A 29 -20.54 13.77 -8.06
N ASP A 30 -20.02 14.92 -7.65
CA ASP A 30 -19.51 15.95 -8.55
C ASP A 30 -18.14 16.42 -8.07
N ILE A 31 -17.14 16.39 -8.97
CA ILE A 31 -15.79 16.88 -8.71
C ILE A 31 -15.64 18.17 -9.52
N ALA A 32 -15.78 19.31 -8.85
CA ALA A 32 -15.64 20.60 -9.49
C ALA A 32 -14.27 20.72 -10.16
N HIS A 33 -14.23 21.15 -11.41
CA HIS A 33 -13.00 21.31 -12.17
C HIS A 33 -13.19 22.29 -13.30
N GLU A 34 -12.09 22.79 -13.84
CA GLU A 34 -12.03 23.54 -15.09
C GLU A 34 -11.15 22.80 -16.09
N LYS A 35 -11.57 22.76 -17.35
CA LYS A 35 -10.83 22.14 -18.45
C LYS A 35 -10.44 23.20 -19.45
N TYR A 36 -9.17 23.23 -19.80
CA TYR A 36 -8.60 24.08 -20.83
C TYR A 36 -7.86 23.23 -21.85
N VAL A 37 -7.78 23.71 -23.08
CA VAL A 37 -6.93 23.13 -24.12
C VAL A 37 -6.10 24.27 -24.69
N LEU A 38 -4.80 24.18 -24.53
CA LEU A 38 -3.86 25.17 -25.04
C LEU A 38 -3.76 25.12 -26.56
N ASP A 39 -3.24 26.18 -27.18
CA ASP A 39 -3.06 26.27 -28.64
C ASP A 39 -2.18 25.16 -29.23
N ASN A 40 -1.25 24.59 -28.41
CA ASN A 40 -0.41 23.45 -28.77
C ASN A 40 -1.09 22.09 -28.55
N GLY A 41 -2.35 22.08 -28.09
CA GLY A 41 -3.14 20.89 -27.88
C GLY A 41 -3.00 20.22 -26.50
N LEU A 42 -2.18 20.76 -25.58
CA LEU A 42 -2.11 20.28 -24.19
C LEU A 42 -3.49 20.43 -23.53
N THR A 43 -4.00 19.35 -22.97
CA THR A 43 -5.22 19.39 -22.15
C THR A 43 -4.84 19.64 -20.69
N LEU A 44 -5.35 20.72 -20.09
CA LEU A 44 -5.19 21.07 -18.68
C LEU A 44 -6.50 20.86 -17.94
N LEU A 45 -6.45 20.14 -16.82
CA LEU A 45 -7.54 20.01 -15.86
C LEU A 45 -7.12 20.67 -14.55
N VAL A 46 -7.95 21.56 -14.01
CA VAL A 46 -7.71 22.21 -12.72
C VAL A 46 -8.85 21.89 -11.75
N HIS A 47 -8.49 21.38 -10.58
CA HIS A 47 -9.41 21.12 -9.47
C HIS A 47 -9.03 21.94 -8.24
N GLU A 48 -9.79 22.99 -7.95
CA GLU A 48 -9.57 23.83 -6.78
C GLU A 48 -9.99 23.09 -5.50
N ASP A 49 -9.07 22.94 -4.53
CA ASP A 49 -9.32 22.45 -3.18
C ASP A 49 -8.42 23.16 -2.17
N ARG A 50 -8.98 24.12 -1.45
CA ARG A 50 -8.27 24.92 -0.45
C ARG A 50 -8.28 24.30 0.96
N SER A 51 -8.62 23.03 1.09
CA SER A 51 -8.68 22.34 2.39
C SER A 51 -7.32 22.18 3.06
N ALA A 52 -6.24 22.15 2.27
CA ALA A 52 -4.86 22.08 2.75
C ALA A 52 -3.93 22.85 1.79
N PRO A 53 -2.83 23.48 2.29
CA PRO A 53 -1.89 24.22 1.47
C PRO A 53 -0.97 23.27 0.65
N GLN A 54 -1.57 22.42 -0.16
CA GLN A 54 -0.90 21.44 -1.00
C GLN A 54 -1.49 21.42 -2.40
N VAL A 55 -0.67 21.03 -3.36
CA VAL A 55 -1.10 20.77 -4.73
C VAL A 55 -0.62 19.38 -5.17
N PHE A 56 -1.49 18.71 -5.89
CA PHE A 56 -1.18 17.50 -6.66
C PHE A 56 -1.08 17.91 -8.13
N VAL A 57 0.02 17.54 -8.76
CA VAL A 57 0.26 17.73 -10.19
C VAL A 57 0.53 16.38 -10.81
N ALA A 58 -0.14 16.06 -11.92
CA ALA A 58 0.19 14.86 -12.69
C ALA A 58 0.13 15.13 -14.19
N VAL A 59 1.09 14.53 -14.90
CA VAL A 59 1.20 14.55 -16.34
C VAL A 59 0.94 13.16 -16.88
N TYR A 60 -0.08 13.01 -17.69
CA TYR A 60 -0.47 11.76 -18.35
C TYR A 60 -0.08 11.85 -19.83
N TYR A 61 0.87 11.03 -20.22
CA TYR A 61 1.20 10.85 -21.65
C TYR A 61 0.37 9.70 -22.20
N LYS A 62 -0.30 9.93 -23.33
CA LYS A 62 -1.08 8.91 -24.03
C LYS A 62 -0.15 7.97 -24.78
N VAL A 63 0.70 7.26 -24.06
CA VAL A 63 1.66 6.27 -24.53
C VAL A 63 1.97 5.28 -23.43
N GLY A 64 1.96 3.98 -23.73
CA GLY A 64 2.30 2.91 -22.83
C GLY A 64 2.87 1.71 -23.57
N SER A 65 2.93 0.55 -22.93
CA SER A 65 3.50 -0.64 -23.56
C SER A 65 2.71 -1.15 -24.78
N ARG A 66 1.47 -0.73 -24.96
CA ARG A 66 0.68 -1.02 -26.17
C ARG A 66 1.23 -0.39 -27.43
N ASP A 67 1.99 0.69 -27.27
CA ASP A 67 2.53 1.47 -28.38
C ASP A 67 3.94 0.97 -28.81
N GLU A 68 4.45 -0.05 -28.11
CA GLU A 68 5.72 -0.70 -28.40
C GLU A 68 5.61 -1.64 -29.62
N GLU A 69 6.72 -1.80 -30.32
CA GLU A 69 6.85 -2.74 -31.42
C GLU A 69 7.44 -4.08 -30.92
N PRO A 70 7.09 -5.22 -31.53
CA PRO A 70 7.78 -6.48 -31.26
C PRO A 70 9.29 -6.34 -31.45
N GLY A 71 10.08 -6.75 -30.45
CA GLY A 71 11.53 -6.57 -30.41
C GLY A 71 11.99 -5.29 -29.68
N LYS A 72 11.03 -4.49 -29.17
CA LYS A 72 11.28 -3.29 -28.37
C LYS A 72 10.38 -3.23 -27.13
N THR A 73 10.03 -4.39 -26.58
CA THR A 73 9.15 -4.46 -25.39
C THR A 73 9.87 -4.00 -24.12
N GLY A 74 9.13 -3.31 -23.23
CA GLY A 74 9.67 -2.68 -22.02
C GLY A 74 10.23 -1.28 -22.26
N PHE A 75 10.12 -0.77 -23.48
CA PHE A 75 10.70 0.52 -23.83
C PHE A 75 9.95 1.68 -23.21
N ALA A 76 8.62 1.61 -23.14
CA ALA A 76 7.80 2.62 -22.48
C ALA A 76 8.18 2.80 -21.00
N HIS A 77 8.42 1.70 -20.30
CA HIS A 77 8.84 1.70 -18.90
C HIS A 77 10.30 2.17 -18.73
N LEU A 78 11.21 1.73 -19.60
CA LEU A 78 12.58 2.26 -19.62
C LEU A 78 12.58 3.78 -19.86
N PHE A 79 11.69 4.25 -20.73
CA PHE A 79 11.57 5.67 -21.00
C PHE A 79 10.99 6.43 -19.79
N GLU A 80 10.06 5.85 -19.03
CA GLU A 80 9.61 6.41 -17.76
C GLU A 80 10.79 6.68 -16.83
N HIS A 81 11.71 5.73 -16.67
CA HIS A 81 12.92 5.90 -15.88
C HIS A 81 13.82 7.03 -16.39
N LEU A 82 14.02 7.11 -17.71
CA LEU A 82 14.80 8.19 -18.32
C LEU A 82 14.23 9.58 -18.02
N MET A 83 12.92 9.70 -17.88
CA MET A 83 12.25 10.97 -17.56
C MET A 83 12.54 11.48 -16.13
N PHE A 84 13.10 10.66 -15.24
CA PHE A 84 13.50 11.08 -13.89
C PHE A 84 14.96 11.51 -13.81
N ASN A 85 15.76 11.24 -14.81
CA ASN A 85 17.18 11.48 -14.78
C ASN A 85 17.62 12.86 -15.28
N GLY A 86 16.80 13.87 -15.17
CA GLY A 86 17.09 15.26 -15.52
C GLY A 86 16.62 15.69 -16.91
N SER A 87 16.77 16.95 -17.21
CA SER A 87 16.32 17.62 -18.43
C SER A 87 17.33 18.70 -18.86
N GLU A 88 17.33 19.30 -20.09
CA GLU A 88 18.41 20.21 -20.63
C GLU A 88 18.72 21.46 -19.79
N ASN A 89 17.85 21.85 -18.87
CA ASN A 89 18.06 23.01 -18.00
C ASN A 89 18.12 22.62 -16.51
N HIS A 90 17.94 21.32 -16.19
CA HIS A 90 18.08 20.79 -14.83
C HIS A 90 18.83 19.42 -14.83
N ASP A 91 20.15 19.51 -14.71
CA ASP A 91 21.09 18.38 -14.78
C ASP A 91 21.25 17.63 -13.45
N ARG A 92 20.12 17.18 -12.84
CA ARG A 92 20.08 16.45 -11.59
C ARG A 92 18.87 15.51 -11.56
N GLU A 93 18.91 14.56 -10.63
CA GLU A 93 17.77 13.69 -10.31
C GLU A 93 16.49 14.48 -10.05
N TYR A 94 15.42 14.12 -10.74
CA TYR A 94 14.13 14.80 -10.63
C TYR A 94 13.53 14.73 -9.21
N PHE A 95 13.91 13.73 -8.42
CA PHE A 95 13.45 13.56 -7.04
C PHE A 95 13.98 14.64 -6.09
N GLU A 96 15.22 15.11 -6.30
CA GLU A 96 15.89 16.06 -5.41
C GLU A 96 15.09 17.36 -5.21
N PRO A 97 14.70 18.11 -6.26
CA PRO A 97 13.98 19.37 -6.12
C PRO A 97 12.57 19.22 -5.56
N ILE A 98 11.94 18.06 -5.73
CA ILE A 98 10.62 17.78 -5.16
C ILE A 98 10.74 17.43 -3.67
N GLN A 99 11.73 16.63 -3.30
CA GLN A 99 12.00 16.30 -1.89
C GLN A 99 12.44 17.52 -1.08
N ASP A 100 13.25 18.41 -1.68
CA ASP A 100 13.72 19.65 -1.05
C ASP A 100 12.57 20.56 -0.59
N VAL A 101 11.43 20.54 -1.28
CA VAL A 101 10.23 21.26 -0.88
C VAL A 101 9.29 20.46 0.03
N GLY A 102 9.68 19.26 0.47
CA GLY A 102 8.84 18.38 1.29
C GLY A 102 7.78 17.64 0.46
N GLY A 103 7.95 17.56 -0.84
CA GLY A 103 7.07 16.87 -1.77
C GLY A 103 7.31 15.37 -1.84
N SER A 104 6.40 14.69 -2.52
CA SER A 104 6.54 13.31 -2.98
C SER A 104 6.33 13.26 -4.49
N VAL A 105 7.05 12.38 -5.17
CA VAL A 105 6.97 12.21 -6.62
C VAL A 105 7.07 10.73 -6.95
N ASN A 106 6.39 10.32 -8.01
CA ASN A 106 6.52 8.99 -8.60
C ASN A 106 6.08 9.00 -10.08
N GLY A 107 6.33 7.91 -10.79
CA GLY A 107 5.77 7.61 -12.10
C GLY A 107 5.22 6.19 -12.14
N ASP A 108 4.41 5.90 -13.13
CA ASP A 108 4.01 4.54 -13.47
C ASP A 108 3.68 4.41 -14.96
N THR A 109 4.07 3.28 -15.54
CA THR A 109 3.76 2.88 -16.91
C THR A 109 2.80 1.70 -16.91
N TRP A 110 1.70 1.83 -17.67
CA TRP A 110 0.72 0.78 -17.93
C TRP A 110 0.65 0.44 -19.41
N PHE A 111 -0.28 -0.42 -19.77
CA PHE A 111 -0.48 -0.76 -21.18
C PHE A 111 -0.78 0.48 -22.03
N ASP A 112 -1.65 1.38 -21.54
CA ASP A 112 -2.22 2.47 -22.34
C ASP A 112 -1.57 3.82 -22.10
N ARG A 113 -0.88 4.02 -20.96
CA ARG A 113 -0.36 5.31 -20.54
C ARG A 113 0.94 5.21 -19.74
N THR A 114 1.67 6.31 -19.75
CA THR A 114 2.71 6.63 -18.77
C THR A 114 2.32 7.92 -18.05
N ARG A 115 2.43 7.97 -16.74
CA ARG A 115 2.16 9.18 -15.97
C ARG A 115 3.26 9.45 -14.95
N TYR A 116 3.43 10.73 -14.68
CA TYR A 116 4.30 11.26 -13.64
C TYR A 116 3.47 12.12 -12.72
N TYR A 117 3.65 11.98 -11.42
CA TYR A 117 2.81 12.71 -10.48
C TYR A 117 3.56 13.06 -9.19
N GLN A 118 3.22 14.21 -8.64
CA GLN A 118 3.80 14.73 -7.41
C GLN A 118 2.76 15.44 -6.56
N THR A 119 3.02 15.43 -5.25
CA THR A 119 2.30 16.25 -4.27
C THR A 119 3.31 17.12 -3.56
N VAL A 120 3.09 18.44 -3.60
CA VAL A 120 3.98 19.43 -3.03
C VAL A 120 3.18 20.48 -2.26
N PRO A 121 3.80 21.29 -1.36
CA PRO A 121 3.17 22.50 -0.85
C PRO A 121 2.75 23.43 -1.99
N SER A 122 1.61 24.15 -1.86
CA SER A 122 1.08 25.04 -2.90
C SER A 122 2.09 26.10 -3.35
N THR A 123 2.96 26.55 -2.46
CA THR A 123 4.06 27.48 -2.76
C THR A 123 5.16 26.93 -3.68
N ALA A 124 5.12 25.63 -3.98
CA ALA A 124 6.08 24.96 -4.86
C ALA A 124 5.50 24.62 -6.24
N LEU A 125 4.25 25.02 -6.53
CA LEU A 125 3.59 24.70 -7.80
C LEU A 125 4.40 25.17 -9.01
N GLU A 126 4.88 26.41 -8.99
CA GLU A 126 5.68 26.99 -10.07
C GLU A 126 6.94 26.17 -10.38
N ARG A 127 7.62 25.68 -9.32
CA ARG A 127 8.78 24.79 -9.46
C ARG A 127 8.41 23.47 -10.16
N VAL A 128 7.26 22.89 -9.81
CA VAL A 128 6.78 21.65 -10.41
C VAL A 128 6.41 21.85 -11.88
N LEU A 129 5.67 22.91 -12.20
CA LEU A 129 5.29 23.22 -13.58
C LEU A 129 6.53 23.47 -14.45
N TRP A 130 7.51 24.17 -13.93
CA TRP A 130 8.77 24.38 -14.62
C TRP A 130 9.50 23.06 -14.90
N LEU A 131 9.61 22.18 -13.90
CA LEU A 131 10.27 20.88 -14.04
C LEU A 131 9.54 19.98 -15.05
N GLU A 132 8.21 19.93 -14.96
CA GLU A 132 7.40 19.13 -15.88
C GLU A 132 7.50 19.63 -17.33
N SER A 133 7.44 20.93 -17.52
CA SER A 133 7.57 21.53 -18.84
C SER A 133 8.95 21.32 -19.43
N ASP A 134 9.98 21.41 -18.58
CA ASP A 134 11.35 21.24 -19.02
C ASP A 134 11.63 19.80 -19.49
N ARG A 135 11.16 18.78 -18.74
CA ARG A 135 11.29 17.40 -19.23
C ARG A 135 10.35 17.06 -20.40
N MET A 136 9.23 17.78 -20.58
CA MET A 136 8.35 17.59 -21.73
C MET A 136 8.94 18.20 -23.00
N GLY A 137 9.48 19.40 -22.91
CA GLY A 137 9.97 20.15 -24.09
C GLY A 137 11.47 19.98 -24.37
N HIS A 138 12.28 19.69 -23.35
CA HIS A 138 13.72 19.83 -23.39
C HIS A 138 14.46 18.61 -22.75
N LEU A 139 14.10 17.39 -23.12
CA LEU A 139 14.70 16.16 -22.58
C LEU A 139 15.88 15.65 -23.41
N LEU A 140 15.78 15.68 -24.75
CA LEU A 140 16.62 14.87 -25.63
C LEU A 140 18.09 15.23 -25.60
N GLY A 141 18.44 16.51 -25.44
CA GLY A 141 19.84 16.96 -25.33
C GLY A 141 20.54 16.50 -24.05
N ALA A 142 19.75 16.04 -23.12
CA ALA A 142 20.21 15.55 -21.83
C ALA A 142 20.45 14.04 -21.81
N ILE A 143 19.83 13.25 -22.67
CA ILE A 143 19.97 11.81 -22.64
C ILE A 143 21.25 11.39 -23.35
N THR A 144 22.20 10.85 -22.56
CA THR A 144 23.46 10.30 -23.06
C THR A 144 23.42 8.77 -23.11
N GLN A 145 24.39 8.18 -23.84
CA GLN A 145 24.55 6.74 -23.89
C GLN A 145 24.77 6.14 -22.48
N GLU A 146 25.61 6.81 -21.66
CA GLU A 146 25.90 6.39 -20.30
C GLU A 146 24.64 6.30 -19.46
N LYS A 147 23.79 7.25 -19.60
CA LYS A 147 22.53 7.38 -18.93
C LYS A 147 21.51 6.32 -19.37
N LEU A 148 21.37 6.10 -20.66
CA LEU A 148 20.57 5.01 -21.20
C LEU A 148 21.06 3.66 -20.67
N ASP A 149 22.37 3.45 -20.66
CA ASP A 149 22.99 2.22 -20.19
C ASP A 149 22.76 2.02 -18.69
N GLN A 150 22.68 3.08 -17.89
CA GLN A 150 22.37 3.07 -16.46
C GLN A 150 20.89 2.74 -16.24
N GLN A 151 19.92 3.41 -16.77
CA GLN A 151 18.52 3.11 -16.54
C GLN A 151 18.07 1.77 -17.13
N ARG A 152 18.64 1.37 -18.27
CA ARG A 152 18.48 -0.01 -18.73
C ARG A 152 18.76 -0.99 -17.62
N GLY A 153 19.76 -0.74 -16.85
CA GLY A 153 20.16 -1.53 -15.74
C GLY A 153 19.26 -1.49 -14.54
N VAL A 154 18.76 -0.37 -14.18
CA VAL A 154 17.75 -0.25 -13.11
C VAL A 154 16.51 -1.06 -13.49
N VAL A 155 15.97 -0.87 -14.71
CA VAL A 155 14.79 -1.59 -15.20
C VAL A 155 15.04 -3.10 -15.26
N GLN A 156 16.22 -3.52 -15.70
CA GLN A 156 16.58 -4.93 -15.69
C GLN A 156 16.74 -5.51 -14.26
N ASN A 157 17.19 -4.77 -13.28
CA ASN A 157 17.20 -5.18 -11.87
C ASN A 157 15.76 -5.29 -11.33
N GLU A 158 14.92 -4.34 -11.67
CA GLU A 158 13.52 -4.38 -11.31
C GLU A 158 12.81 -5.61 -11.90
N LYS A 159 13.00 -5.86 -13.20
CA LYS A 159 12.49 -7.06 -13.86
C LYS A 159 12.93 -8.33 -13.14
N ARG A 160 14.21 -8.44 -12.77
CA ARG A 160 14.71 -9.59 -12.02
C ARG A 160 14.07 -9.74 -10.64
N ARG A 161 13.78 -8.63 -9.96
CA ARG A 161 13.06 -8.67 -8.69
C ARG A 161 11.66 -9.23 -8.86
N PHE A 162 10.94 -8.84 -9.94
CA PHE A 162 9.63 -9.39 -10.26
C PHE A 162 9.73 -10.88 -10.65
N ASP A 163 10.65 -11.21 -11.56
CA ASP A 163 10.84 -12.59 -12.06
C ASP A 163 11.25 -13.56 -10.93
N ASN A 164 11.88 -13.06 -9.86
CA ASN A 164 12.28 -13.83 -8.69
C ASN A 164 11.24 -13.89 -7.56
N ALA A 165 10.19 -13.09 -7.62
CA ALA A 165 9.10 -13.17 -6.67
C ALA A 165 8.29 -14.45 -6.90
N PRO A 166 7.69 -15.06 -5.85
CA PRO A 166 6.73 -16.14 -6.03
C PRO A 166 5.65 -15.73 -7.04
N TYR A 167 5.37 -16.62 -8.00
CA TYR A 167 4.47 -16.39 -9.13
C TYR A 167 4.89 -15.24 -10.08
N GLY A 168 6.13 -14.78 -10.01
CA GLY A 168 6.60 -13.61 -10.77
C GLY A 168 6.56 -13.78 -12.29
N LEU A 169 6.66 -15.03 -12.77
CA LEU A 169 6.61 -15.35 -14.20
C LEU A 169 5.19 -15.54 -14.74
N LEU A 170 4.20 -15.63 -13.85
CA LEU A 170 2.80 -15.93 -14.22
C LEU A 170 2.21 -14.88 -15.17
N GLY A 171 2.40 -13.60 -14.88
CA GLY A 171 1.82 -12.50 -15.67
C GLY A 171 2.22 -12.54 -17.15
N TYR A 172 3.45 -12.96 -17.46
CA TYR A 172 3.91 -13.09 -18.86
C TYR A 172 3.13 -14.18 -19.58
N ARG A 173 2.95 -15.33 -18.92
CA ARG A 173 2.21 -16.47 -19.50
C ARG A 173 0.73 -16.16 -19.66
N GLN A 174 0.13 -15.41 -18.72
CA GLN A 174 -1.26 -14.96 -18.84
C GLN A 174 -1.46 -14.09 -20.09
N LEU A 175 -0.61 -13.08 -20.29
CA LEU A 175 -0.70 -12.19 -21.46
C LEU A 175 -0.46 -12.94 -22.78
N GLU A 176 0.56 -13.80 -22.82
CA GLU A 176 0.85 -14.62 -24.01
C GLU A 176 -0.29 -15.59 -24.35
N GLY A 177 -0.94 -16.14 -23.34
CA GLY A 177 -2.05 -17.09 -23.50
C GLY A 177 -3.38 -16.44 -23.84
N LEU A 178 -3.61 -15.20 -23.38
CA LEU A 178 -4.83 -14.43 -23.64
C LEU A 178 -4.84 -13.77 -25.01
N PHE A 179 -3.75 -13.13 -25.40
CA PHE A 179 -3.71 -12.27 -26.56
C PHE A 179 -2.99 -12.90 -27.74
N PRO A 180 -3.53 -12.79 -28.99
CA PRO A 180 -2.90 -13.31 -30.19
C PRO A 180 -1.61 -12.57 -30.53
N LYS A 181 -0.77 -13.19 -31.39
CA LYS A 181 0.43 -12.49 -31.89
C LYS A 181 0.03 -11.21 -32.61
N GLY A 182 0.72 -10.13 -32.29
CA GLY A 182 0.46 -8.78 -32.81
C GLY A 182 -0.52 -7.95 -31.98
N HIS A 183 -1.19 -8.53 -30.98
CA HIS A 183 -2.02 -7.75 -30.06
C HIS A 183 -1.14 -6.92 -29.11
N PRO A 184 -1.42 -5.62 -28.92
CA PRO A 184 -0.59 -4.73 -28.10
C PRO A 184 -0.49 -5.12 -26.60
N TYR A 185 -1.44 -5.86 -26.05
CA TYR A 185 -1.40 -6.33 -24.65
C TYR A 185 -0.75 -7.72 -24.49
N ARG A 186 -0.10 -8.24 -25.53
CA ARG A 186 0.49 -9.58 -25.46
C ARG A 186 1.76 -9.65 -24.60
N TRP A 187 2.39 -8.54 -24.28
CA TRP A 187 3.60 -8.46 -23.46
C TRP A 187 3.39 -7.55 -22.25
N SER A 188 4.20 -7.76 -21.23
CA SER A 188 4.15 -6.96 -20.02
C SER A 188 4.81 -5.59 -20.21
N THR A 189 4.43 -4.62 -19.40
CA THR A 189 5.01 -3.27 -19.39
C THR A 189 6.52 -3.25 -19.11
N ILE A 190 7.04 -4.24 -18.38
CA ILE A 190 8.47 -4.35 -18.09
C ILE A 190 9.27 -4.98 -19.24
N GLY A 191 8.60 -5.58 -20.22
CA GLY A 191 9.18 -6.13 -21.42
C GLY A 191 10.12 -7.33 -21.25
N SER A 192 10.96 -7.56 -22.25
CA SER A 192 11.95 -8.65 -22.27
C SER A 192 13.38 -8.15 -22.04
N MET A 193 14.23 -8.99 -21.45
CA MET A 193 15.66 -8.68 -21.28
C MET A 193 16.38 -8.43 -22.59
N ALA A 194 16.00 -9.19 -23.63
CA ALA A 194 16.60 -9.07 -24.95
C ALA A 194 16.29 -7.72 -25.59
N ASP A 195 15.03 -7.29 -25.51
CA ASP A 195 14.55 -6.04 -26.10
C ASP A 195 15.13 -4.84 -25.34
N LEU A 196 15.17 -4.89 -24.00
CA LEU A 196 15.82 -3.85 -23.18
C LEU A 196 17.30 -3.70 -23.53
N ASN A 197 18.01 -4.79 -23.79
CA ASN A 197 19.41 -4.74 -24.21
C ASN A 197 19.59 -4.13 -25.60
N ALA A 198 18.60 -4.28 -26.49
CA ALA A 198 18.64 -3.76 -27.84
C ALA A 198 18.29 -2.27 -27.94
N ALA A 199 17.72 -1.67 -26.90
CA ALA A 199 17.32 -0.26 -26.88
C ALA A 199 18.51 0.67 -27.15
N SER A 200 18.36 1.58 -28.10
CA SER A 200 19.38 2.54 -28.54
C SER A 200 18.95 3.98 -28.28
N LEU A 201 19.91 4.92 -28.34
CA LEU A 201 19.60 6.36 -28.27
C LEU A 201 18.68 6.82 -29.41
N ASP A 202 18.82 6.25 -30.59
CA ASP A 202 17.96 6.58 -31.73
C ASP A 202 16.51 6.14 -31.45
N ASP A 203 16.32 5.01 -30.78
CA ASP A 203 14.99 4.57 -30.33
C ASP A 203 14.42 5.54 -29.30
N VAL A 204 15.22 5.98 -28.33
CA VAL A 204 14.83 6.97 -27.31
C VAL A 204 14.39 8.28 -27.97
N HIS A 205 15.17 8.80 -28.91
CA HIS A 205 14.86 10.02 -29.64
C HIS A 205 13.59 9.88 -30.50
N THR A 206 13.41 8.72 -31.13
CA THR A 206 12.24 8.42 -31.95
C THR A 206 10.99 8.36 -31.10
N TRP A 207 11.05 7.64 -29.97
CA TRP A 207 9.96 7.48 -29.02
C TRP A 207 9.48 8.82 -28.48
N PHE A 208 10.40 9.64 -27.98
CA PHE A 208 10.08 10.97 -27.46
C PHE A 208 9.37 11.82 -28.51
N LYS A 209 9.96 11.94 -29.71
CA LYS A 209 9.40 12.77 -30.81
C LYS A 209 8.05 12.28 -31.28
N THR A 210 7.78 10.99 -31.14
CA THR A 210 6.51 10.37 -31.56
C THR A 210 5.42 10.60 -30.53
N TYR A 211 5.72 10.42 -29.22
CA TYR A 211 4.67 10.29 -28.23
C TYR A 211 4.64 11.40 -27.17
N TYR A 212 5.77 12.10 -26.91
CA TYR A 212 5.89 13.07 -25.80
C TYR A 212 5.63 14.52 -26.27
N GLY A 213 4.68 14.73 -27.15
CA GLY A 213 4.22 16.05 -27.56
C GLY A 213 3.07 16.57 -26.70
N ALA A 214 2.92 17.90 -26.65
CA ALA A 214 1.88 18.56 -25.85
C ALA A 214 0.46 18.07 -26.18
N ALA A 215 0.13 17.86 -27.46
CA ALA A 215 -1.20 17.40 -27.89
C ALA A 215 -1.52 15.92 -27.48
N ASN A 216 -0.50 15.14 -27.11
CA ASN A 216 -0.66 13.77 -26.61
C ASN A 216 -0.67 13.69 -25.07
N THR A 217 -0.87 14.84 -24.39
CA THR A 217 -0.66 14.97 -22.94
C THR A 217 -1.87 15.57 -22.26
N ILE A 218 -2.17 15.05 -21.06
CA ILE A 218 -3.12 15.64 -20.10
C ILE A 218 -2.33 16.04 -18.85
N LEU A 219 -2.40 17.32 -18.50
CA LEU A 219 -1.88 17.86 -17.24
C LEU A 219 -3.06 18.06 -16.29
N VAL A 220 -2.97 17.53 -15.09
CA VAL A 220 -3.93 17.79 -14.01
C VAL A 220 -3.25 18.48 -12.84
N VAL A 221 -3.84 19.58 -12.38
CA VAL A 221 -3.43 20.32 -11.21
C VAL A 221 -4.61 20.37 -10.24
N GLY A 222 -4.44 19.84 -9.05
CA GLY A 222 -5.47 19.88 -8.02
C GLY A 222 -4.91 20.39 -6.69
N GLY A 223 -5.66 21.20 -5.95
CA GLY A 223 -5.27 21.65 -4.62
C GLY A 223 -5.53 23.12 -4.34
N ASP A 224 -4.74 23.70 -3.44
CA ASP A 224 -4.82 25.10 -3.02
C ASP A 224 -4.25 26.02 -4.12
N VAL A 225 -5.06 26.21 -5.15
CA VAL A 225 -4.72 26.98 -6.36
C VAL A 225 -5.91 27.81 -6.83
N ASP A 226 -5.62 28.84 -7.61
CA ASP A 226 -6.60 29.57 -8.42
C ASP A 226 -6.51 29.07 -9.87
N PRO A 227 -7.61 28.64 -10.50
CA PRO A 227 -7.57 28.11 -11.88
C PRO A 227 -6.99 29.07 -12.91
N ALA A 228 -7.25 30.37 -12.78
CA ALA A 228 -6.72 31.35 -13.71
C ALA A 228 -5.21 31.55 -13.56
N ASP A 229 -4.70 31.51 -12.33
CA ASP A 229 -3.25 31.60 -12.07
C ASP A 229 -2.55 30.34 -12.57
N VAL A 230 -3.17 29.14 -12.38
CA VAL A 230 -2.65 27.88 -12.93
C VAL A 230 -2.59 27.94 -14.45
N LEU A 231 -3.67 28.39 -15.11
CA LEU A 231 -3.70 28.53 -16.58
C LEU A 231 -2.58 29.44 -17.06
N ALA A 232 -2.41 30.61 -16.46
CA ALA A 232 -1.35 31.54 -16.84
C ALA A 232 0.06 30.95 -16.68
N SER A 233 0.30 30.22 -15.57
CA SER A 233 1.58 29.54 -15.35
C SER A 233 1.80 28.39 -16.35
N VAL A 234 0.75 27.64 -16.67
CA VAL A 234 0.84 26.53 -17.66
C VAL A 234 1.04 27.08 -19.07
N GLU A 235 0.37 28.16 -19.46
CA GLU A 235 0.63 28.84 -20.73
C GLU A 235 2.08 29.35 -20.82
N LEU A 236 2.61 29.89 -19.73
CA LEU A 236 3.99 30.39 -19.65
C LEU A 236 5.02 29.27 -19.84
N HIS A 237 4.83 28.13 -19.18
CA HIS A 237 5.83 27.06 -19.17
C HIS A 237 5.65 26.02 -20.27
N PHE A 238 4.43 25.76 -20.70
CA PHE A 238 4.12 24.70 -21.66
C PHE A 238 3.71 25.22 -23.04
N GLY A 239 3.39 26.51 -23.18
CA GLY A 239 2.79 27.07 -24.39
C GLY A 239 3.69 27.05 -25.62
N ASP A 240 5.02 27.05 -25.47
CA ASP A 240 6.00 26.95 -26.55
C ASP A 240 6.44 25.50 -26.88
N ILE A 241 5.96 24.50 -26.10
CA ILE A 241 6.26 23.09 -26.32
C ILE A 241 5.52 22.61 -27.60
N PRO A 242 6.21 21.93 -28.54
CA PRO A 242 5.57 21.44 -29.76
C PRO A 242 4.40 20.47 -29.46
N ALA A 243 3.34 20.60 -30.26
CA ALA A 243 2.19 19.67 -30.21
C ALA A 243 2.58 18.21 -30.39
N GLY A 244 3.65 17.93 -31.10
CA GLY A 244 4.07 16.57 -31.46
C GLY A 244 3.38 16.06 -32.72
N ALA A 245 3.75 14.87 -33.16
CA ALA A 245 3.11 14.19 -34.28
C ALA A 245 1.73 13.65 -33.90
N PRO A 246 0.73 13.64 -34.81
CA PRO A 246 -0.52 12.95 -34.55
C PRO A 246 -0.30 11.45 -34.31
N VAL A 247 -0.78 10.92 -33.19
CA VAL A 247 -0.67 9.50 -32.86
C VAL A 247 -1.97 8.81 -33.24
N ALA A 248 -1.91 7.85 -34.16
CA ALA A 248 -3.04 7.00 -34.50
C ALA A 248 -3.12 5.86 -33.46
N ARG A 249 -4.29 5.66 -32.86
CA ARG A 249 -4.55 4.60 -31.88
C ARG A 249 -5.65 3.67 -32.35
N LEU A 250 -5.59 2.42 -31.90
CA LEU A 250 -6.69 1.49 -32.03
C LEU A 250 -7.78 1.87 -31.01
N ASP A 251 -9.03 1.87 -31.47
CA ASP A 251 -10.16 2.22 -30.60
C ASP A 251 -10.53 1.04 -29.67
N ASP A 252 -10.61 -0.16 -30.24
CA ASP A 252 -10.81 -1.40 -29.50
C ASP A 252 -10.12 -2.60 -30.20
N TRP A 253 -9.78 -3.61 -29.45
CA TRP A 253 -9.41 -4.93 -29.94
C TRP A 253 -9.64 -5.99 -28.89
N VAL A 254 -10.84 -6.57 -28.86
CA VAL A 254 -11.20 -7.66 -27.98
C VAL A 254 -11.07 -8.98 -28.72
N PRO A 255 -10.01 -9.78 -28.47
CA PRO A 255 -9.85 -11.07 -29.14
C PRO A 255 -11.02 -12.03 -28.86
N VAL A 256 -11.58 -12.59 -29.92
CA VAL A 256 -12.64 -13.62 -29.79
C VAL A 256 -11.99 -14.98 -29.51
N ARG A 257 -12.21 -15.51 -28.30
CA ARG A 257 -11.72 -16.82 -27.88
C ARG A 257 -12.89 -17.79 -27.76
N THR A 258 -12.85 -18.89 -28.53
CA THR A 258 -13.94 -19.88 -28.59
C THR A 258 -13.58 -21.21 -27.93
N ALA A 259 -12.33 -21.37 -27.47
CA ALA A 259 -11.85 -22.59 -26.84
C ALA A 259 -11.01 -22.26 -25.61
N ASN A 260 -11.17 -23.07 -24.56
CA ASN A 260 -10.33 -23.01 -23.35
C ASN A 260 -8.94 -23.55 -23.66
N THR A 261 -7.92 -22.91 -23.08
CA THR A 261 -6.53 -23.36 -23.17
C THR A 261 -5.95 -23.57 -21.78
N PHE A 262 -5.06 -24.56 -21.65
CA PHE A 262 -4.50 -24.99 -20.36
C PHE A 262 -2.99 -25.03 -20.45
N GLU A 263 -2.35 -24.56 -19.41
CA GLU A 263 -0.90 -24.57 -19.26
C GLU A 263 -0.52 -25.00 -17.85
N VAL A 264 0.60 -25.72 -17.71
CA VAL A 264 1.26 -25.96 -16.42
C VAL A 264 2.62 -25.31 -16.49
N MET A 265 2.96 -24.49 -15.49
CA MET A 265 4.27 -23.89 -15.35
C MET A 265 4.83 -24.16 -13.96
N GLN A 266 6.15 -24.09 -13.84
CA GLN A 266 6.82 -24.15 -12.54
C GLN A 266 7.36 -22.78 -12.14
N ASP A 267 7.27 -22.45 -10.83
CA ASP A 267 7.77 -21.19 -10.28
C ASP A 267 8.21 -21.38 -8.82
N ARG A 268 8.89 -20.40 -8.25
CA ARG A 268 9.24 -20.36 -6.81
C ARG A 268 8.05 -19.92 -5.98
N ALA A 269 7.11 -20.82 -5.81
CA ALA A 269 5.89 -20.54 -5.08
C ALA A 269 5.77 -21.47 -3.87
N PRO A 270 5.28 -21.01 -2.72
CA PRO A 270 5.06 -21.87 -1.56
C PRO A 270 3.90 -22.84 -1.78
N ASN A 271 2.89 -22.45 -2.54
CA ASN A 271 1.67 -23.23 -2.80
C ASN A 271 1.39 -23.32 -4.30
N PRO A 272 0.74 -24.39 -4.77
CA PRO A 272 0.21 -24.41 -6.13
C PRO A 272 -0.83 -23.31 -6.32
N LEU A 273 -0.84 -22.69 -7.50
CA LEU A 273 -1.79 -21.63 -7.85
C LEU A 273 -2.50 -21.99 -9.16
N LEU A 274 -3.82 -22.00 -9.14
CA LEU A 274 -4.63 -22.12 -10.34
C LEU A 274 -5.16 -20.75 -10.71
N THR A 275 -4.87 -20.28 -11.94
CA THR A 275 -5.47 -19.07 -12.47
C THR A 275 -6.30 -19.38 -13.71
N ARG A 276 -7.43 -18.66 -13.84
CA ARG A 276 -8.28 -18.72 -15.04
C ARG A 276 -8.53 -17.30 -15.51
N ASN A 277 -8.19 -17.03 -16.76
CA ASN A 277 -8.12 -15.68 -17.27
C ASN A 277 -8.96 -15.54 -18.54
N TRP A 278 -9.67 -14.43 -18.70
CA TRP A 278 -10.54 -14.13 -19.84
C TRP A 278 -10.14 -12.82 -20.50
N VAL A 279 -10.72 -12.55 -21.65
CA VAL A 279 -10.68 -11.25 -22.31
C VAL A 279 -12.11 -10.75 -22.46
N ALA A 280 -12.33 -9.49 -22.15
CA ALA A 280 -13.62 -8.83 -22.18
C ALA A 280 -13.48 -7.40 -22.74
N PRO A 281 -14.59 -6.67 -23.02
CA PRO A 281 -14.53 -5.31 -23.54
C PRO A 281 -13.77 -4.34 -22.62
N GLY A 282 -13.24 -3.29 -23.24
CA GLY A 282 -12.49 -2.24 -22.58
C GLY A 282 -13.32 -1.35 -21.62
N ARG A 283 -12.66 -0.34 -21.08
CA ARG A 283 -13.20 0.54 -20.03
C ARG A 283 -14.39 1.38 -20.49
N ASP A 284 -14.49 1.69 -21.77
CA ASP A 284 -15.55 2.46 -22.39
C ASP A 284 -16.87 1.69 -22.58
N HIS A 285 -16.84 0.37 -22.36
CA HIS A 285 -18.01 -0.47 -22.55
C HIS A 285 -18.72 -0.78 -21.21
N ARG A 286 -20.08 -0.70 -21.20
CA ARG A 286 -20.88 -0.96 -19.99
C ARG A 286 -20.61 -2.32 -19.35
N ASP A 287 -20.32 -3.34 -20.16
CA ASP A 287 -20.03 -4.69 -19.63
C ASP A 287 -18.79 -4.73 -18.73
N SER A 288 -17.84 -3.80 -18.86
CA SER A 288 -16.70 -3.72 -17.94
C SER A 288 -17.14 -3.43 -16.50
N ALA A 289 -18.11 -2.53 -16.30
CA ALA A 289 -18.69 -2.24 -15.00
C ALA A 289 -19.55 -3.40 -14.47
N LEU A 290 -20.28 -4.10 -15.35
CA LEU A 290 -21.08 -5.27 -14.98
C LEU A 290 -20.19 -6.46 -14.58
N LEU A 291 -19.06 -6.64 -15.23
CA LEU A 291 -18.05 -7.65 -14.89
C LEU A 291 -17.35 -7.35 -13.57
N LEU A 292 -17.12 -6.08 -13.25
CA LEU A 292 -16.64 -5.70 -11.93
C LEU A 292 -17.61 -6.16 -10.82
N LEU A 293 -18.92 -5.94 -11.01
CA LEU A 293 -19.95 -6.41 -10.07
C LEU A 293 -19.97 -7.95 -9.97
N ALA A 294 -19.91 -8.65 -11.11
CA ALA A 294 -19.88 -10.11 -11.14
C ALA A 294 -18.65 -10.67 -10.44
N ALA A 295 -17.47 -10.09 -10.70
CA ALA A 295 -16.20 -10.49 -10.09
C ALA A 295 -16.22 -10.35 -8.56
N GLN A 296 -16.75 -9.23 -8.06
CA GLN A 296 -16.87 -9.00 -6.62
C GLN A 296 -17.80 -10.01 -5.93
N ILE A 297 -18.90 -10.39 -6.58
CA ILE A 297 -19.85 -11.38 -6.05
C ILE A 297 -19.28 -12.79 -6.08
N LEU A 298 -18.57 -13.13 -7.17
CA LEU A 298 -18.00 -14.47 -7.35
C LEU A 298 -16.73 -14.71 -6.51
N GLY A 299 -15.82 -13.73 -6.44
CA GLY A 299 -14.52 -13.93 -5.83
C GLY A 299 -13.88 -12.66 -5.24
N GLY A 300 -14.65 -11.65 -4.82
CA GLY A 300 -14.13 -10.37 -4.34
C GLY A 300 -13.57 -10.39 -2.92
N ASP A 301 -14.11 -11.25 -2.04
CA ASP A 301 -13.65 -11.41 -0.65
C ASP A 301 -14.25 -12.67 0.02
N GLU A 302 -14.08 -12.80 1.34
CA GLU A 302 -14.55 -13.92 2.16
C GLU A 302 -16.08 -14.15 2.13
N THR A 303 -16.87 -13.20 1.67
CA THR A 303 -18.33 -13.35 1.51
C THR A 303 -18.74 -13.81 0.11
N SER A 304 -17.79 -13.91 -0.80
CA SER A 304 -18.01 -14.30 -2.19
C SER A 304 -18.29 -15.79 -2.35
N ARG A 305 -18.95 -16.16 -3.44
CA ARG A 305 -19.40 -17.55 -3.67
C ARG A 305 -18.23 -18.54 -3.76
N LEU A 306 -17.18 -18.20 -4.50
CA LEU A 306 -16.03 -19.09 -4.69
C LEU A 306 -15.20 -19.22 -3.40
N TYR A 307 -15.04 -18.14 -2.62
CA TYR A 307 -14.36 -18.24 -1.34
C TYR A 307 -15.08 -19.19 -0.37
N LYS A 308 -16.40 -19.07 -0.26
CA LYS A 308 -17.22 -20.00 0.52
C LYS A 308 -17.03 -21.45 0.07
N ALA A 309 -17.19 -21.70 -1.21
CA ALA A 309 -17.13 -23.07 -1.74
C ALA A 309 -15.72 -23.69 -1.63
N LEU A 310 -14.67 -22.95 -1.89
CA LEU A 310 -13.30 -23.45 -1.97
C LEU A 310 -12.51 -23.38 -0.67
N VAL A 311 -12.72 -22.32 0.13
CA VAL A 311 -11.97 -22.15 1.38
C VAL A 311 -12.75 -22.68 2.58
N LYS A 312 -14.07 -22.33 2.72
CA LYS A 312 -14.86 -22.69 3.89
C LYS A 312 -15.47 -24.08 3.80
N ASP A 313 -16.17 -24.39 2.70
CA ASP A 313 -16.98 -25.61 2.63
C ASP A 313 -16.11 -26.83 2.26
N SER A 314 -15.25 -26.72 1.23
CA SER A 314 -14.38 -27.82 0.81
C SER A 314 -13.00 -27.85 1.45
N GLY A 315 -12.50 -26.70 1.89
CA GLY A 315 -11.17 -26.55 2.49
C GLY A 315 -10.02 -26.87 1.53
N LEU A 316 -10.23 -26.79 0.21
CA LEU A 316 -9.24 -27.11 -0.83
C LEU A 316 -8.32 -25.94 -1.17
N ALA A 317 -8.73 -24.69 -0.89
CA ALA A 317 -7.95 -23.50 -1.14
C ALA A 317 -7.61 -22.76 0.13
N VAL A 318 -6.55 -21.96 0.08
CA VAL A 318 -6.13 -20.99 1.12
C VAL A 318 -6.75 -19.63 0.82
N GLU A 319 -6.74 -19.24 -0.47
CA GLU A 319 -7.22 -17.95 -0.93
C GLU A 319 -7.92 -18.08 -2.29
N VAL A 320 -8.90 -17.23 -2.52
CA VAL A 320 -9.59 -17.08 -3.80
C VAL A 320 -9.81 -15.62 -4.08
N SER A 321 -9.47 -15.17 -5.28
CA SER A 321 -9.79 -13.83 -5.76
C SER A 321 -10.24 -13.86 -7.22
N LEU A 322 -11.22 -13.04 -7.56
CA LEU A 322 -11.62 -12.76 -8.95
C LEU A 322 -11.65 -11.26 -9.15
N SER A 323 -10.85 -10.78 -10.07
CA SER A 323 -10.80 -9.37 -10.48
C SER A 323 -11.23 -9.20 -11.92
N ALA A 324 -11.72 -8.01 -12.27
CA ALA A 324 -12.01 -7.61 -13.65
C ALA A 324 -11.34 -6.27 -13.92
N GLN A 325 -10.08 -6.33 -14.36
CA GLN A 325 -9.28 -5.13 -14.61
C GLN A 325 -9.54 -4.63 -16.04
N ALA A 326 -10.07 -3.41 -16.13
CA ALA A 326 -10.43 -2.80 -17.41
C ALA A 326 -9.32 -1.85 -17.88
N HIS A 327 -8.85 -2.09 -19.11
CA HIS A 327 -7.92 -1.23 -19.85
C HIS A 327 -8.63 -0.63 -21.08
N ASP A 328 -7.92 0.10 -21.91
CA ASP A 328 -8.49 0.79 -23.08
C ASP A 328 -9.01 -0.21 -24.12
N LEU A 329 -8.15 -1.07 -24.68
CA LEU A 329 -8.52 -2.00 -25.76
C LEU A 329 -9.35 -3.20 -25.29
N ALA A 330 -9.11 -3.69 -24.08
CA ALA A 330 -9.78 -4.87 -23.53
C ALA A 330 -9.64 -4.95 -22.02
N SER A 331 -10.59 -5.57 -21.34
CA SER A 331 -10.49 -5.97 -19.93
C SER A 331 -9.88 -7.35 -19.79
N MET A 332 -9.24 -7.62 -18.65
CA MET A 332 -8.64 -8.91 -18.29
C MET A 332 -9.23 -9.47 -16.99
N PRO A 333 -10.44 -10.07 -17.02
CA PRO A 333 -10.92 -10.78 -15.84
C PRO A 333 -9.99 -11.94 -15.48
N SER A 334 -9.63 -12.07 -14.21
CA SER A 334 -8.69 -13.07 -13.72
C SER A 334 -9.16 -13.67 -12.40
N LEU A 335 -9.39 -14.98 -12.40
CA LEU A 335 -9.59 -15.78 -11.20
C LEU A 335 -8.24 -16.32 -10.75
N SER A 336 -7.96 -16.21 -9.47
CA SER A 336 -6.78 -16.77 -8.81
C SER A 336 -7.23 -17.61 -7.62
N VAL A 337 -6.74 -18.85 -7.53
CA VAL A 337 -7.05 -19.77 -6.44
C VAL A 337 -5.73 -20.35 -5.94
N VAL A 338 -5.32 -19.96 -4.73
CA VAL A 338 -4.16 -20.55 -4.06
C VAL A 338 -4.60 -21.85 -3.40
N LEU A 339 -4.07 -22.97 -3.87
CA LEU A 339 -4.43 -24.29 -3.39
C LEU A 339 -3.65 -24.63 -2.12
N LYS A 340 -4.22 -25.48 -1.26
CA LYS A 340 -3.41 -26.10 -0.20
C LYS A 340 -2.41 -27.08 -0.81
N PRO A 341 -1.29 -27.37 -0.15
CA PRO A 341 -0.39 -28.45 -0.54
C PRO A 341 -1.18 -29.75 -0.75
N ASP A 342 -0.77 -30.55 -1.72
CA ASP A 342 -1.35 -31.86 -2.08
C ASP A 342 -2.85 -31.82 -2.54
N THR A 343 -3.43 -30.65 -2.76
CA THR A 343 -4.78 -30.53 -3.30
C THR A 343 -4.82 -30.95 -4.76
N ASP A 344 -5.77 -31.83 -5.13
CA ASP A 344 -6.02 -32.16 -6.53
C ASP A 344 -6.64 -30.95 -7.28
N PRO A 345 -5.94 -30.37 -8.28
CA PRO A 345 -6.46 -29.26 -9.04
C PRO A 345 -7.76 -29.57 -9.79
N ALA A 346 -8.03 -30.85 -10.11
CA ALA A 346 -9.26 -31.25 -10.78
C ALA A 346 -10.49 -31.09 -9.87
N ALA A 347 -10.36 -31.32 -8.56
CA ALA A 347 -11.43 -31.09 -7.58
C ALA A 347 -11.76 -29.59 -7.49
N VAL A 348 -10.73 -28.72 -7.48
CA VAL A 348 -10.90 -27.25 -7.48
C VAL A 348 -11.60 -26.80 -8.75
N ARG A 349 -11.18 -27.25 -9.94
CA ARG A 349 -11.84 -26.96 -11.23
C ARG A 349 -13.31 -27.30 -11.21
N SER A 350 -13.65 -28.48 -10.67
CA SER A 350 -15.06 -28.93 -10.59
C SER A 350 -15.94 -27.98 -9.79
N ILE A 351 -15.44 -27.47 -8.68
CA ILE A 351 -16.16 -26.51 -7.82
C ILE A 351 -16.27 -25.14 -8.53
N VAL A 352 -15.17 -24.64 -9.10
CA VAL A 352 -15.16 -23.40 -9.89
C VAL A 352 -16.21 -23.47 -11.00
N ASP A 353 -16.19 -24.53 -11.80
CA ASP A 353 -17.14 -24.72 -12.91
C ASP A 353 -18.59 -24.83 -12.42
N ALA A 354 -18.82 -25.42 -11.27
CA ALA A 354 -20.17 -25.53 -10.70
C ALA A 354 -20.70 -24.14 -10.28
N GLU A 355 -19.86 -23.33 -9.62
CA GLU A 355 -20.24 -21.99 -9.19
C GLU A 355 -20.48 -21.03 -10.37
N PHE A 356 -19.60 -21.07 -11.39
CA PHE A 356 -19.81 -20.28 -12.61
C PHE A 356 -21.09 -20.69 -13.34
N ARG A 357 -21.34 -22.00 -13.54
CA ARG A 357 -22.60 -22.49 -14.12
C ARG A 357 -23.83 -22.03 -13.33
N ARG A 358 -23.78 -22.09 -11.99
CA ARG A 358 -24.85 -21.61 -11.13
C ARG A 358 -25.09 -20.10 -11.29
N PHE A 359 -23.99 -19.32 -11.34
CA PHE A 359 -24.08 -17.88 -11.56
C PHE A 359 -24.66 -17.53 -12.93
N PHE A 360 -24.27 -18.26 -13.97
CA PHE A 360 -24.80 -18.05 -15.33
C PHE A 360 -26.28 -18.44 -15.44
N ALA A 361 -26.74 -19.44 -14.68
CA ALA A 361 -28.15 -19.87 -14.68
C ALA A 361 -29.05 -18.95 -13.85
N ASP A 362 -28.64 -18.60 -12.63
CA ASP A 362 -29.48 -17.94 -11.63
C ASP A 362 -29.19 -16.44 -11.49
N GLY A 363 -28.03 -15.98 -11.90
CA GLY A 363 -27.50 -14.64 -11.68
C GLY A 363 -27.14 -14.37 -10.21
N PRO A 364 -26.81 -13.12 -9.88
CA PRO A 364 -26.66 -12.70 -8.49
C PRO A 364 -28.01 -12.65 -7.79
N THR A 365 -28.05 -12.87 -6.49
CA THR A 365 -29.24 -12.56 -5.68
C THR A 365 -29.43 -11.05 -5.58
N ARG A 366 -30.64 -10.64 -5.15
CA ARG A 366 -30.92 -9.20 -4.95
C ARG A 366 -30.02 -8.62 -3.85
N GLU A 367 -29.75 -9.41 -2.83
CA GLU A 367 -28.95 -9.00 -1.69
C GLU A 367 -27.47 -8.88 -2.06
N GLU A 368 -26.88 -9.86 -2.75
CA GLU A 368 -25.50 -9.80 -3.25
C GLU A 368 -25.25 -8.55 -4.10
N LEU A 369 -26.14 -8.28 -5.05
CA LEU A 369 -25.97 -7.10 -5.92
C LEU A 369 -26.10 -5.79 -5.13
N ALA A 370 -27.08 -5.67 -4.21
CA ALA A 370 -27.24 -4.48 -3.39
C ALA A 370 -26.05 -4.25 -2.46
N LEU A 371 -25.50 -5.33 -1.90
CA LEU A 371 -24.33 -5.30 -1.02
C LEU A 371 -23.09 -4.75 -1.76
N ILE A 372 -22.80 -5.30 -2.93
CA ILE A 372 -21.61 -4.90 -3.71
C ILE A 372 -21.75 -3.47 -4.24
N LYS A 373 -22.93 -3.06 -4.72
CA LYS A 373 -23.17 -1.66 -5.09
C LYS A 373 -22.92 -0.70 -3.94
N THR A 374 -23.39 -1.02 -2.74
CA THR A 374 -23.15 -0.21 -1.54
C THR A 374 -21.67 -0.14 -1.19
N ALA A 375 -20.95 -1.26 -1.29
CA ALA A 375 -19.52 -1.31 -1.00
C ALA A 375 -18.71 -0.46 -1.98
N ILE A 376 -19.01 -0.52 -3.27
CA ILE A 376 -18.36 0.30 -4.30
C ILE A 376 -18.70 1.77 -4.10
N ALA A 377 -19.97 2.12 -3.86
CA ALA A 377 -20.39 3.49 -3.58
C ALA A 377 -19.64 4.08 -2.39
N ALA A 378 -19.56 3.33 -1.29
CA ALA A 378 -18.82 3.75 -0.10
C ALA A 378 -17.32 3.92 -0.38
N SER A 379 -16.71 3.05 -1.17
CA SER A 379 -15.31 3.15 -1.56
C SER A 379 -15.04 4.41 -2.38
N VAL A 380 -15.90 4.70 -3.36
CA VAL A 380 -15.80 5.91 -4.18
C VAL A 380 -15.94 7.15 -3.32
N ILE A 381 -16.99 7.24 -2.50
CA ILE A 381 -17.24 8.41 -1.64
C ILE A 381 -16.10 8.63 -0.65
N LYS A 382 -15.60 7.58 -0.01
CA LYS A 382 -14.44 7.68 0.90
C LYS A 382 -13.17 8.10 0.16
N GLY A 383 -13.00 7.66 -1.08
CA GLY A 383 -11.87 8.06 -1.93
C GLY A 383 -11.86 9.56 -2.23
N LEU A 384 -13.03 10.21 -2.29
CA LEU A 384 -13.13 11.66 -2.51
C LEU A 384 -12.58 12.52 -1.36
N ASP A 385 -12.26 11.95 -0.20
CA ASP A 385 -11.51 12.65 0.86
C ASP A 385 -10.08 12.99 0.41
N SER A 386 -9.54 12.26 -0.53
CA SER A 386 -8.18 12.45 -1.06
C SER A 386 -8.18 13.38 -2.27
N LEU A 387 -7.44 14.50 -2.18
CA LEU A 387 -7.15 15.39 -3.30
C LEU A 387 -6.60 14.61 -4.52
N THR A 388 -5.60 13.77 -4.30
CA THR A 388 -4.99 12.92 -5.33
C THR A 388 -6.05 12.06 -6.03
N ALA A 389 -6.95 11.42 -5.27
CA ALA A 389 -7.95 10.52 -5.86
C ALA A 389 -8.98 11.28 -6.71
N ARG A 390 -9.34 12.52 -6.34
CA ARG A 390 -10.20 13.38 -7.16
C ARG A 390 -9.52 13.78 -8.46
N ALA A 391 -8.29 14.29 -8.37
CA ALA A 391 -7.51 14.71 -9.54
C ALA A 391 -7.23 13.54 -10.51
N VAL A 392 -6.83 12.38 -9.98
CA VAL A 392 -6.62 11.15 -10.77
C VAL A 392 -7.92 10.71 -11.46
N ARG A 393 -9.05 10.78 -10.78
CA ARG A 393 -10.35 10.40 -11.38
C ARG A 393 -10.72 11.28 -12.56
N LEU A 394 -10.52 12.59 -12.46
CA LEU A 394 -10.74 13.53 -13.56
C LEU A 394 -9.79 13.21 -14.73
N ALA A 395 -8.50 13.07 -14.43
CA ALA A 395 -7.49 12.81 -15.45
C ALA A 395 -7.70 11.46 -16.17
N GLU A 396 -8.04 10.38 -15.44
CA GLU A 396 -8.32 9.09 -16.06
C GLU A 396 -9.62 9.08 -16.86
N SER A 397 -10.64 9.84 -16.45
CA SER A 397 -11.87 10.01 -17.21
C SER A 397 -11.59 10.73 -18.53
N GLU A 398 -10.84 11.82 -18.50
CA GLU A 398 -10.39 12.52 -19.70
C GLU A 398 -9.50 11.65 -20.59
N PHE A 399 -8.59 10.90 -19.99
CA PHE A 399 -7.65 10.05 -20.70
C PHE A 399 -8.36 8.94 -21.50
N TYR A 400 -9.23 8.17 -20.85
CA TYR A 400 -9.87 6.99 -21.43
C TYR A 400 -11.14 7.31 -22.21
N LEU A 401 -11.87 8.37 -21.85
CA LEU A 401 -13.21 8.64 -22.36
C LEU A 401 -13.35 10.04 -22.99
N GLY A 402 -12.29 10.87 -22.96
CA GLY A 402 -12.26 12.21 -23.57
C GLY A 402 -13.08 13.28 -22.84
N ASP A 403 -13.58 12.95 -21.66
CA ASP A 403 -14.40 13.84 -20.84
C ASP A 403 -14.05 13.65 -19.35
N PRO A 404 -13.59 14.67 -18.62
CA PRO A 404 -13.25 14.55 -17.19
C PRO A 404 -14.46 14.13 -16.33
N ASP A 405 -15.69 14.36 -16.79
CA ASP A 405 -16.92 13.94 -16.12
C ASP A 405 -17.38 12.51 -16.46
N ALA A 406 -16.71 11.81 -17.35
CA ALA A 406 -17.10 10.47 -17.78
C ALA A 406 -17.09 9.43 -16.64
N TYR A 407 -16.44 9.69 -15.51
CA TYR A 407 -16.57 8.85 -14.31
C TYR A 407 -18.04 8.75 -13.85
N LYS A 408 -18.86 9.77 -14.08
CA LYS A 408 -20.31 9.77 -13.78
C LYS A 408 -21.04 8.69 -14.59
N ILE A 409 -20.63 8.50 -15.85
CA ILE A 409 -21.18 7.44 -16.73
C ILE A 409 -20.85 6.06 -16.14
N SER A 410 -19.60 5.83 -15.79
CA SER A 410 -19.16 4.56 -15.18
C SER A 410 -19.88 4.28 -13.86
N LEU A 411 -20.10 5.30 -13.03
CA LEU A 411 -20.87 5.18 -11.80
C LEU A 411 -22.36 4.90 -12.05
N SER A 412 -22.97 5.52 -13.08
CA SER A 412 -24.33 5.24 -13.46
C SER A 412 -24.52 3.79 -13.94
N TRP A 413 -23.58 3.24 -14.70
CA TRP A 413 -23.62 1.83 -15.10
C TRP A 413 -23.66 0.86 -13.91
N ILE A 414 -22.93 1.19 -12.83
CA ILE A 414 -22.94 0.41 -11.59
C ILE A 414 -24.30 0.59 -10.88
N ASP A 415 -24.77 1.83 -10.73
CA ASP A 415 -26.00 2.11 -9.98
C ASP A 415 -27.25 1.55 -10.66
N GLU A 416 -27.33 1.68 -11.97
CA GLU A 416 -28.45 1.19 -12.78
C GLU A 416 -28.43 -0.33 -13.04
N ALA A 417 -27.27 -1.02 -12.81
CA ALA A 417 -27.12 -2.43 -13.12
C ALA A 417 -28.22 -3.28 -12.48
N THR A 418 -28.91 -4.09 -13.26
CA THR A 418 -29.86 -5.09 -12.80
C THR A 418 -29.20 -6.46 -12.62
N ARG A 419 -29.85 -7.35 -11.89
CA ARG A 419 -29.42 -8.75 -11.77
C ARG A 419 -29.26 -9.43 -13.13
N ALA A 420 -30.20 -9.17 -14.04
CA ALA A 420 -30.17 -9.71 -15.39
C ALA A 420 -28.99 -9.16 -16.22
N ASP A 421 -28.66 -7.89 -16.08
CA ASP A 421 -27.51 -7.30 -16.77
C ASP A 421 -26.21 -7.98 -16.32
N VAL A 422 -25.98 -8.10 -15.00
CA VAL A 422 -24.79 -8.71 -14.42
C VAL A 422 -24.69 -10.19 -14.80
N GLN A 423 -25.81 -10.93 -14.74
CA GLN A 423 -25.88 -12.32 -15.19
C GLN A 423 -25.50 -12.46 -16.67
N ALA A 424 -26.10 -11.65 -17.53
CA ALA A 424 -25.88 -11.70 -18.97
C ALA A 424 -24.44 -11.35 -19.36
N ALA A 425 -23.85 -10.32 -18.73
CA ALA A 425 -22.47 -9.95 -18.95
C ALA A 425 -21.50 -11.06 -18.49
N ALA A 426 -21.71 -11.62 -17.30
CA ALA A 426 -20.90 -12.73 -16.79
C ALA A 426 -21.01 -13.97 -17.69
N ALA A 427 -22.19 -14.36 -18.10
CA ALA A 427 -22.39 -15.51 -19.00
C ALA A 427 -21.74 -15.31 -20.37
N ARG A 428 -21.70 -14.07 -20.87
CA ARG A 428 -21.09 -13.72 -22.16
C ARG A 428 -19.55 -13.75 -22.11
N TRP A 429 -18.96 -13.23 -21.04
CA TRP A 429 -17.51 -12.92 -21.00
C TRP A 429 -16.70 -13.83 -20.07
N LEU A 430 -17.32 -14.49 -19.07
CA LEU A 430 -16.63 -15.39 -18.15
C LEU A 430 -16.96 -16.89 -18.43
N GLY A 431 -17.61 -17.15 -19.57
CA GLY A 431 -17.86 -18.51 -20.06
C GLY A 431 -16.60 -19.16 -20.66
N ASP A 432 -16.81 -19.96 -21.71
CA ASP A 432 -15.72 -20.60 -22.47
C ASP A 432 -14.84 -19.56 -23.18
N GLY A 433 -13.59 -19.94 -23.47
CA GLY A 433 -12.60 -19.10 -24.10
C GLY A 433 -11.52 -18.59 -23.12
N TYR A 434 -11.47 -19.12 -21.91
CA TYR A 434 -10.46 -18.75 -20.93
C TYR A 434 -9.09 -19.40 -21.21
N HIS A 435 -8.05 -18.79 -20.65
CA HIS A 435 -6.73 -19.37 -20.51
C HIS A 435 -6.48 -19.70 -19.03
N GLU A 436 -6.30 -20.99 -18.74
CA GLU A 436 -6.04 -21.48 -17.38
C GLU A 436 -4.57 -21.88 -17.24
N ILE A 437 -3.94 -21.42 -16.17
CA ILE A 437 -2.57 -21.79 -15.82
C ILE A 437 -2.57 -22.40 -14.41
N LEU A 438 -1.96 -23.57 -14.29
CA LEU A 438 -1.59 -24.15 -13.01
C LEU A 438 -0.10 -23.89 -12.78
N VAL A 439 0.21 -23.15 -11.72
CA VAL A 439 1.58 -22.89 -11.28
C VAL A 439 1.96 -23.91 -10.22
N GLU A 440 3.05 -24.61 -10.46
CA GLU A 440 3.69 -25.52 -9.50
C GLU A 440 5.03 -24.92 -9.03
N PRO A 441 5.49 -25.18 -7.80
CA PRO A 441 6.70 -24.53 -7.22
C PRO A 441 8.02 -24.77 -7.97
N PHE A 442 8.80 -23.71 -8.25
CA PHE A 442 10.18 -23.76 -8.85
C PHE A 442 10.99 -22.42 -8.78
N GLY A 443 12.28 -22.34 -9.19
CA GLY A 443 13.31 -21.35 -8.88
C GLY A 443 13.99 -20.42 -9.96
N PRO A 444 15.02 -19.53 -9.74
CA PRO A 444 15.14 -18.05 -9.94
C PRO A 444 15.98 -17.41 -11.11
N HIS A 445 16.08 -15.96 -11.28
CA HIS A 445 17.23 -15.10 -11.80
C HIS A 445 17.01 -13.65 -12.34
N GLN A 446 17.96 -12.81 -12.88
CA GLN A 446 18.42 -11.38 -12.81
C GLN A 446 18.74 -10.59 -14.13
N LEU A 447 19.15 -9.25 -14.28
CA LEU A 447 19.95 -8.03 -13.99
C LEU A 447 19.92 -6.76 -14.92
N ALA A 448 20.56 -5.58 -14.91
CA ALA A 448 20.64 -4.11 -14.83
C ALA A 448 21.22 -3.10 -15.90
N GLU A 449 21.12 -1.72 -16.04
CA GLU A 449 21.62 -0.30 -15.78
C GLU A 449 21.40 0.86 -16.79
N THR A 450 21.59 2.22 -16.72
CA THR A 450 21.72 3.62 -16.33
C THR A 450 21.45 4.90 -17.19
N GLY A 451 21.44 6.27 -16.87
CA GLY A 451 21.32 7.52 -16.86
C GLY A 451 21.22 9.00 -17.31
N ALA A 452 21.19 10.32 -16.99
CA ALA A 452 20.76 11.65 -17.44
C ALA A 452 21.51 12.96 -17.08
N ASP A 453 21.14 14.26 -17.48
CA ASP A 453 21.62 15.56 -16.96
C ASP A 453 20.93 16.88 -17.35
N ARG A 454 20.83 18.01 -16.45
CA ARG A 454 20.42 19.43 -16.73
C ARG A 454 20.59 20.51 -15.63
N SER A 455 20.66 21.84 -15.95
CA SER A 455 21.43 22.81 -15.19
C SER A 455 20.79 24.03 -14.49
N ALA A 456 19.52 24.21 -14.11
CA ALA A 456 19.10 25.16 -13.06
C ALA A 456 17.65 25.12 -12.59
N LEU A 457 17.43 25.06 -11.27
CA LEU A 457 16.16 24.87 -10.62
C LEU A 457 15.58 26.12 -9.96
N PRO A 458 14.26 26.46 -10.11
CA PRO A 458 13.64 27.57 -9.42
C PRO A 458 13.59 27.47 -7.88
N GLY A 459 13.64 28.61 -7.20
CA GLY A 459 13.53 28.70 -5.75
C GLY A 459 12.09 28.56 -5.23
N VAL A 460 11.90 28.12 -3.98
CA VAL A 460 10.60 27.98 -3.31
C VAL A 460 10.46 28.99 -2.18
N ALA A 461 9.35 29.75 -2.15
CA ALA A 461 9.09 30.72 -1.13
C ALA A 461 8.27 30.14 0.04
N GLY A 462 8.73 30.41 1.29
CA GLY A 462 7.98 30.15 2.51
C GLY A 462 7.77 28.67 2.90
N TYR A 463 7.24 28.46 4.12
CA TYR A 463 6.86 27.15 4.65
C TYR A 463 5.40 27.21 5.10
N PRO A 464 4.53 26.27 4.70
CA PRO A 464 3.22 26.14 5.31
C PRO A 464 3.38 25.72 6.77
N SER A 465 2.65 26.37 7.70
CA SER A 465 2.63 25.98 9.10
C SER A 465 1.73 24.75 9.28
N ALA A 466 2.24 23.70 9.90
CA ALA A 466 1.39 22.62 10.38
C ALA A 466 0.52 23.12 11.54
N LYS A 467 -0.77 22.80 11.49
CA LYS A 467 -1.73 23.12 12.56
C LYS A 467 -2.27 21.85 13.17
N ALA A 468 -2.43 21.87 14.49
CA ALA A 468 -3.11 20.80 15.19
C ALA A 468 -4.61 20.83 14.87
N PRO A 469 -5.24 19.68 14.62
CA PRO A 469 -6.69 19.62 14.46
C PRO A 469 -7.37 19.94 15.79
N PRO A 470 -8.52 20.63 15.82
CA PRO A 470 -9.26 20.87 17.07
C PRO A 470 -9.82 19.57 17.62
N ILE A 471 -9.30 19.12 18.76
CA ILE A 471 -9.72 17.89 19.44
C ILE A 471 -10.69 18.26 20.57
N THR A 472 -11.83 17.55 20.65
CA THR A 472 -12.74 17.61 21.80
C THR A 472 -12.70 16.29 22.59
N ASP A 473 -12.61 16.40 23.89
CA ASP A 473 -12.50 15.25 24.80
C ASP A 473 -13.82 14.97 25.52
N HIS A 474 -14.23 13.70 25.51
CA HIS A 474 -15.45 13.22 26.16
C HIS A 474 -15.17 11.93 26.94
N VAL A 475 -16.11 11.58 27.81
CA VAL A 475 -16.05 10.34 28.59
C VAL A 475 -17.41 9.68 28.54
N LEU A 476 -17.47 8.43 28.14
CA LEU A 476 -18.69 7.63 28.20
C LEU A 476 -19.04 7.29 29.66
N SER A 477 -20.31 6.90 29.89
CA SER A 477 -20.83 6.61 31.23
C SER A 477 -20.04 5.53 32.00
N ASN A 478 -19.32 4.68 31.31
CA ASN A 478 -18.48 3.62 31.86
C ASN A 478 -16.99 4.02 32.02
N GLY A 479 -16.61 5.25 31.70
CA GLY A 479 -15.26 5.78 31.84
C GLY A 479 -14.38 5.70 30.60
N ILE A 480 -14.84 5.11 29.47
CA ILE A 480 -14.09 5.11 28.22
C ILE A 480 -13.89 6.56 27.75
N GLN A 481 -12.62 6.91 27.48
CA GLN A 481 -12.27 8.20 26.93
C GLN A 481 -12.59 8.22 25.42
N VAL A 482 -13.18 9.33 24.95
CA VAL A 482 -13.45 9.56 23.52
C VAL A 482 -12.82 10.87 23.11
N ARG A 483 -11.95 10.85 22.12
CA ARG A 483 -11.37 12.04 21.48
C ARG A 483 -11.99 12.24 20.12
N PHE A 484 -12.56 13.39 19.86
CA PHE A 484 -13.25 13.66 18.60
C PHE A 484 -12.63 14.83 17.86
N VAL A 485 -12.45 14.66 16.54
CA VAL A 485 -12.08 15.73 15.61
C VAL A 485 -13.15 15.84 14.53
N ARG A 486 -13.85 16.96 14.50
CA ARG A 486 -14.81 17.25 13.43
C ARG A 486 -14.08 17.61 12.15
N ARG A 487 -14.41 16.93 11.07
CA ARG A 487 -13.89 17.20 9.73
C ARG A 487 -15.04 17.24 8.73
N GLU A 488 -15.30 18.41 8.18
CA GLU A 488 -16.41 18.64 7.23
C GLU A 488 -16.00 18.24 5.80
N GLY A 489 -16.97 18.19 4.90
CA GLY A 489 -16.76 17.94 3.47
C GLY A 489 -17.00 16.51 3.00
N VAL A 490 -16.81 15.48 3.85
CA VAL A 490 -17.06 14.09 3.49
C VAL A 490 -18.00 13.43 4.50
N PRO A 491 -19.15 12.83 4.07
CA PRO A 491 -20.11 12.21 4.97
C PRO A 491 -19.64 10.83 5.47
N ALA A 492 -18.42 10.77 5.97
CA ALA A 492 -17.79 9.58 6.53
C ALA A 492 -17.15 9.88 7.88
N VAL A 493 -16.97 8.83 8.68
CA VAL A 493 -16.29 8.90 9.97
C VAL A 493 -15.35 7.70 10.13
N ALA A 494 -14.14 7.98 10.62
CA ALA A 494 -13.17 6.97 11.06
C ALA A 494 -13.19 6.91 12.59
N ILE A 495 -13.35 5.72 13.15
CA ILE A 495 -13.31 5.46 14.59
C ILE A 495 -12.16 4.49 14.86
N GLY A 496 -11.20 4.92 15.66
CA GLY A 496 -10.12 4.08 16.13
C GLY A 496 -10.31 3.70 17.59
N ALA A 497 -10.32 2.43 17.88
CA ALA A 497 -10.28 1.87 19.22
C ALA A 497 -8.83 1.50 19.55
N ARG A 498 -8.23 2.20 20.51
CA ARG A 498 -6.87 1.97 20.99
C ARG A 498 -6.90 1.23 22.31
N LEU A 499 -6.42 0.01 22.32
CA LEU A 499 -6.21 -0.82 23.52
C LEU A 499 -4.74 -0.75 23.93
N GLN A 500 -4.49 -0.55 25.22
CA GLN A 500 -3.12 -0.37 25.76
C GLN A 500 -2.30 -1.69 25.83
N VAL A 501 -2.79 -2.76 25.23
CA VAL A 501 -2.08 -4.04 25.15
C VAL A 501 -1.55 -4.27 23.75
N GLY A 502 -0.25 -4.56 23.67
CA GLY A 502 0.43 -5.05 22.47
C GLY A 502 1.19 -6.33 22.78
N ARG A 503 1.86 -6.87 21.78
CA ARG A 503 2.61 -8.13 21.89
C ARG A 503 3.63 -8.09 23.05
N ALA A 504 4.37 -7.00 23.21
CA ALA A 504 5.35 -6.82 24.27
C ALA A 504 4.70 -6.56 25.63
N GLY A 505 3.57 -5.86 25.67
CA GLY A 505 2.85 -5.54 26.89
C GLY A 505 2.25 -6.77 27.57
N ALA A 506 1.90 -7.79 26.78
CA ALA A 506 1.35 -9.07 27.23
C ALA A 506 2.44 -10.10 27.65
N ALA A 507 3.59 -9.64 28.11
CA ALA A 507 4.69 -10.52 28.52
C ALA A 507 4.25 -11.64 29.51
N GLY A 508 4.76 -12.84 29.30
CA GLY A 508 4.36 -14.04 30.03
C GLY A 508 3.14 -14.78 29.44
N THR A 509 2.61 -14.32 28.32
CA THR A 509 1.63 -15.05 27.51
C THR A 509 2.38 -16.04 26.59
N GLU A 510 1.76 -17.17 26.30
CA GLU A 510 2.31 -18.15 25.36
C GLU A 510 2.46 -17.56 23.97
N THR A 511 3.51 -17.96 23.26
CA THR A 511 3.82 -17.46 21.92
C THR A 511 2.67 -17.75 20.95
N GLY A 512 2.27 -16.76 20.16
CA GLY A 512 1.18 -16.87 19.19
C GLY A 512 -0.21 -16.50 19.74
N VAL A 513 -0.46 -16.61 21.05
CA VAL A 513 -1.79 -16.34 21.64
C VAL A 513 -2.25 -14.90 21.40
N TYR A 514 -1.38 -13.91 21.60
CA TYR A 514 -1.71 -12.51 21.29
C TYR A 514 -2.07 -12.31 19.81
N ASP A 515 -1.20 -12.78 18.92
CA ASP A 515 -1.34 -12.57 17.49
C ASP A 515 -2.62 -13.22 16.96
N MET A 516 -2.88 -14.45 17.35
CA MET A 516 -4.09 -15.18 16.95
C MET A 516 -5.35 -14.61 17.60
N THR A 517 -5.28 -14.11 18.86
CA THR A 517 -6.42 -13.43 19.46
C THR A 517 -6.82 -12.19 18.67
N VAL A 518 -5.83 -11.38 18.29
CA VAL A 518 -6.07 -10.14 17.54
C VAL A 518 -6.58 -10.45 16.13
N ALA A 519 -6.01 -11.46 15.45
CA ALA A 519 -6.44 -11.90 14.13
C ALA A 519 -7.84 -12.52 14.10
N MET A 520 -8.29 -13.07 15.24
CA MET A 520 -9.62 -13.69 15.38
C MET A 520 -10.72 -12.70 15.77
N LEU A 521 -10.44 -11.43 16.05
CA LEU A 521 -11.44 -10.47 16.51
C LEU A 521 -12.60 -10.29 15.52
N ASP A 522 -12.30 -10.27 14.23
CA ASP A 522 -13.28 -10.11 13.15
C ASP A 522 -13.73 -11.43 12.51
N LYS A 523 -13.34 -12.58 13.10
CA LYS A 523 -13.69 -13.92 12.61
C LYS A 523 -14.92 -14.51 13.31
N GLY A 524 -15.79 -13.66 13.82
CA GLY A 524 -17.06 -13.99 14.43
C GLY A 524 -17.21 -13.44 15.84
N THR A 525 -18.47 -13.14 16.21
CA THR A 525 -18.86 -12.73 17.55
C THR A 525 -19.90 -13.72 18.09
N ARG A 526 -20.37 -13.50 19.31
CA ARG A 526 -21.48 -14.30 19.88
C ARG A 526 -22.80 -14.14 19.10
N LYS A 527 -22.94 -13.08 18.30
CA LYS A 527 -24.15 -12.74 17.55
C LYS A 527 -23.97 -12.90 16.03
N ARG A 528 -22.77 -12.90 15.54
CA ARG A 528 -22.43 -12.82 14.11
C ARG A 528 -21.36 -13.86 13.78
N SER A 529 -21.53 -14.57 12.68
CA SER A 529 -20.45 -15.33 12.06
C SER A 529 -19.40 -14.37 11.44
N ALA A 530 -18.26 -14.89 11.02
CA ALA A 530 -17.27 -14.11 10.26
C ALA A 530 -17.88 -13.54 8.97
N GLU A 531 -18.73 -14.30 8.29
CA GLU A 531 -19.46 -13.88 7.10
C GLU A 531 -20.47 -12.76 7.42
N ASP A 532 -21.23 -12.88 8.53
CA ASP A 532 -22.16 -11.83 8.96
C ASP A 532 -21.42 -10.51 9.22
N ILE A 533 -20.23 -10.56 9.85
CA ILE A 533 -19.40 -9.37 10.06
C ILE A 533 -19.03 -8.73 8.74
N LYS A 534 -18.52 -9.50 7.77
CA LYS A 534 -18.15 -8.97 6.43
C LYS A 534 -19.38 -8.43 5.69
N THR A 535 -20.52 -9.09 5.83
CA THR A 535 -21.80 -8.66 5.25
C THR A 535 -22.29 -7.36 5.88
N ASP A 536 -22.23 -7.25 7.20
CA ASP A 536 -22.62 -6.02 7.92
C ASP A 536 -21.69 -4.85 7.60
N LEU A 537 -20.38 -5.08 7.46
CA LEU A 537 -19.44 -4.07 6.98
C LEU A 537 -19.83 -3.57 5.59
N LYS A 538 -20.10 -4.46 4.65
CA LYS A 538 -20.54 -4.09 3.30
C LYS A 538 -21.89 -3.34 3.33
N ARG A 539 -22.87 -3.82 4.09
CA ARG A 539 -24.21 -3.22 4.23
C ARG A 539 -24.17 -1.80 4.79
N THR A 540 -23.20 -1.51 5.65
CA THR A 540 -22.98 -0.19 6.23
C THR A 540 -21.96 0.66 5.45
N GLY A 541 -21.40 0.14 4.35
CA GLY A 541 -20.32 0.78 3.63
C GLY A 541 -19.07 0.98 4.51
N SER A 542 -18.86 0.07 5.47
CA SER A 542 -17.79 0.17 6.47
C SER A 542 -16.57 -0.63 6.06
N GLY A 543 -15.40 -0.23 6.59
CA GLY A 543 -14.19 -1.02 6.59
C GLY A 543 -13.71 -1.21 8.01
N LEU A 544 -13.26 -2.40 8.37
CA LEU A 544 -12.68 -2.71 9.66
C LEU A 544 -11.24 -3.20 9.45
N SER A 545 -10.31 -2.64 10.20
CA SER A 545 -8.89 -3.03 10.18
C SER A 545 -8.41 -3.24 11.61
N VAL A 546 -7.80 -4.37 11.86
CA VAL A 546 -7.18 -4.70 13.14
C VAL A 546 -5.66 -4.59 12.98
N GLN A 547 -5.03 -3.76 13.79
CA GLN A 547 -3.62 -3.38 13.68
C GLN A 547 -2.86 -3.75 14.97
N PRO A 548 -2.28 -4.95 15.05
CA PRO A 548 -1.42 -5.33 16.16
C PRO A 548 -0.10 -4.57 16.13
N SER A 549 0.41 -4.19 17.30
CA SER A 549 1.76 -3.66 17.41
C SER A 549 2.47 -4.22 18.67
N ALA A 550 3.70 -3.78 18.88
CA ALA A 550 4.43 -4.18 20.07
C ALA A 550 3.81 -3.65 21.37
N ASP A 551 3.29 -2.42 21.37
CA ASP A 551 2.85 -1.74 22.60
C ASP A 551 1.33 -1.63 22.73
N GLU A 552 0.58 -1.71 21.65
CA GLU A 552 -0.86 -1.49 21.65
C GLU A 552 -1.56 -2.25 20.53
N THR A 553 -2.86 -2.45 20.67
CA THR A 553 -3.73 -2.95 19.62
C THR A 553 -4.64 -1.83 19.17
N ARG A 554 -4.67 -1.54 17.86
CA ARG A 554 -5.59 -0.57 17.26
C ARG A 554 -6.61 -1.29 16.40
N VAL A 555 -7.88 -0.98 16.59
CA VAL A 555 -8.94 -1.43 15.69
C VAL A 555 -9.59 -0.20 15.08
N VAL A 556 -9.48 -0.07 13.77
CA VAL A 556 -9.96 1.10 13.04
C VAL A 556 -11.18 0.69 12.20
N LEU A 557 -12.27 1.38 12.42
CA LEU A 557 -13.49 1.26 11.64
C LEU A 557 -13.71 2.56 10.87
N THR A 558 -13.95 2.45 9.56
CA THR A 558 -14.39 3.58 8.74
C THR A 558 -15.80 3.32 8.23
N THR A 559 -16.69 4.31 8.30
CA THR A 559 -18.09 4.13 7.90
C THR A 559 -18.68 5.42 7.33
N LEU A 560 -19.83 5.31 6.66
CA LEU A 560 -20.63 6.47 6.30
C LEU A 560 -21.31 7.05 7.56
N THR A 561 -21.45 8.38 7.65
CA THR A 561 -22.09 9.04 8.81
C THR A 561 -23.53 8.57 9.02
N SER A 562 -24.26 8.30 7.94
CA SER A 562 -25.64 7.79 7.98
C SER A 562 -25.77 6.34 8.51
N LYS A 563 -24.63 5.65 8.71
CA LYS A 563 -24.57 4.25 9.16
C LYS A 563 -23.86 4.08 10.51
N ILE A 564 -23.61 5.18 11.22
CA ILE A 564 -22.81 5.21 12.42
C ILE A 564 -23.29 4.25 13.52
N ASP A 565 -24.61 4.15 13.73
CA ASP A 565 -25.18 3.32 14.81
C ASP A 565 -24.85 1.83 14.61
N GLY A 566 -25.11 1.29 13.41
CA GLY A 566 -24.81 -0.10 13.10
C GLY A 566 -23.30 -0.38 13.06
N ALA A 567 -22.52 0.57 12.62
CA ALA A 567 -21.05 0.45 12.55
C ALA A 567 -20.43 0.51 13.96
N ALA A 568 -20.90 1.40 14.84
CA ALA A 568 -20.44 1.47 16.23
C ALA A 568 -20.85 0.22 17.04
N GLU A 569 -22.07 -0.31 16.81
CA GLU A 569 -22.51 -1.58 17.40
C GLU A 569 -21.59 -2.73 16.96
N LEU A 570 -21.28 -2.81 15.66
CA LEU A 570 -20.39 -3.84 15.13
C LEU A 570 -18.98 -3.74 15.72
N LEU A 571 -18.39 -2.54 15.79
CA LEU A 571 -17.08 -2.32 16.41
C LEU A 571 -17.09 -2.76 17.88
N ALA A 572 -18.12 -2.39 18.62
CA ALA A 572 -18.27 -2.79 20.01
C ALA A 572 -18.44 -4.30 20.16
N ASP A 573 -19.17 -4.95 19.28
CA ASP A 573 -19.40 -6.40 19.33
C ASP A 573 -18.13 -7.18 19.03
N VAL A 574 -17.37 -6.78 18.02
CA VAL A 574 -16.05 -7.35 17.67
C VAL A 574 -15.05 -7.21 18.83
N LEU A 575 -15.03 -6.06 19.48
CA LEU A 575 -14.09 -5.81 20.59
C LEU A 575 -14.49 -6.52 21.90
N ARG A 576 -15.78 -6.73 22.14
CA ARG A 576 -16.30 -7.22 23.41
C ARG A 576 -16.65 -8.70 23.42
N ASN A 577 -17.10 -9.21 22.30
CA ASN A 577 -17.80 -10.50 22.23
C ASN A 577 -17.26 -11.43 21.13
N PRO A 578 -15.98 -11.47 20.81
CA PRO A 578 -15.48 -12.39 19.79
C PRO A 578 -15.86 -13.84 20.21
N SER A 579 -16.27 -14.63 19.23
CA SER A 579 -16.69 -16.02 19.47
C SER A 579 -15.51 -16.95 19.70
N PHE A 580 -14.39 -16.65 19.04
CA PHE A 580 -13.25 -17.56 18.88
C PHE A 580 -13.74 -18.94 18.44
N ASP A 581 -14.46 -18.95 17.30
CA ASP A 581 -15.00 -20.16 16.70
C ASP A 581 -13.87 -21.13 16.35
N ALA A 582 -14.09 -22.42 16.59
CA ALA A 582 -13.05 -23.42 16.37
C ALA A 582 -12.75 -23.65 14.88
N GLY A 583 -13.76 -23.55 14.01
CA GLY A 583 -13.58 -23.68 12.56
C GLY A 583 -12.79 -22.52 11.98
N GLU A 584 -13.15 -21.28 12.36
CA GLU A 584 -12.41 -20.08 11.92
C GLU A 584 -10.97 -20.08 12.49
N LEU A 585 -10.77 -20.62 13.70
CA LEU A 585 -9.43 -20.77 14.27
C LEU A 585 -8.57 -21.76 13.46
N GLU A 586 -9.13 -22.87 13.02
CA GLU A 586 -8.38 -23.81 12.17
C GLU A 586 -8.06 -23.24 10.79
N ILE A 587 -8.96 -22.45 10.20
CA ILE A 587 -8.68 -21.70 8.97
C ILE A 587 -7.53 -20.70 9.18
N LEU A 588 -7.57 -19.94 10.28
CA LEU A 588 -6.49 -18.99 10.61
C LEU A 588 -5.16 -19.70 10.85
N LYS A 589 -5.17 -20.84 11.54
CA LYS A 589 -3.96 -21.65 11.76
C LYS A 589 -3.33 -22.07 10.45
N GLU A 590 -4.14 -22.53 9.50
CA GLU A 590 -3.64 -22.94 8.18
C GLU A 590 -3.06 -21.76 7.39
N GLN A 591 -3.73 -20.61 7.40
CA GLN A 591 -3.20 -19.37 6.82
C GLN A 591 -1.87 -18.98 7.48
N THR A 592 -1.81 -19.01 8.80
CA THR A 592 -0.59 -18.66 9.56
C THR A 592 0.57 -19.61 9.28
N ARG A 593 0.33 -20.92 9.10
CA ARG A 593 1.37 -21.86 8.66
C ARG A 593 1.89 -21.53 7.28
N THR A 594 0.99 -21.21 6.35
CA THR A 594 1.35 -20.76 5.00
C THR A 594 2.20 -19.49 5.04
N ASP A 595 1.84 -18.50 5.87
CA ASP A 595 2.61 -17.27 6.04
C ASP A 595 3.99 -17.56 6.65
N ILE A 596 4.07 -18.46 7.63
CA ILE A 596 5.35 -18.91 8.22
C ILE A 596 6.23 -19.56 7.17
N ALA A 597 5.69 -20.46 6.35
CA ALA A 597 6.42 -21.11 5.28
C ALA A 597 6.92 -20.12 4.23
N PHE A 598 6.08 -19.14 3.86
CA PHE A 598 6.46 -18.05 2.97
C PHE A 598 7.59 -17.19 3.56
N ASP A 599 7.47 -16.78 4.82
CA ASP A 599 8.50 -16.01 5.52
C ASP A 599 9.85 -16.75 5.56
N LYS A 600 9.82 -18.07 5.81
CA LYS A 600 11.01 -18.91 5.84
C LYS A 600 11.66 -19.09 4.46
N SER A 601 10.88 -19.05 3.38
CA SER A 601 11.36 -19.18 2.00
C SER A 601 11.90 -17.88 1.40
N THR A 602 11.59 -16.73 2.01
CA THR A 602 11.93 -15.40 1.47
C THR A 602 13.05 -14.75 2.29
N PRO A 603 14.24 -14.49 1.71
CA PRO A 603 15.40 -13.97 2.46
C PRO A 603 15.11 -12.72 3.29
N SER A 604 14.35 -11.76 2.75
CA SER A 604 14.00 -10.52 3.47
C SER A 604 13.06 -10.75 4.64
N SER A 605 12.10 -11.66 4.50
CA SER A 605 11.17 -12.02 5.57
C SER A 605 11.85 -12.84 6.65
N LEU A 606 12.74 -13.76 6.27
CA LEU A 606 13.53 -14.58 7.18
C LEU A 606 14.36 -13.72 8.13
N VAL A 607 15.08 -12.73 7.59
CA VAL A 607 15.84 -11.78 8.42
C VAL A 607 14.92 -11.01 9.38
N ARG A 608 13.80 -10.46 8.89
CA ARG A 608 12.86 -9.70 9.74
C ARG A 608 12.24 -10.54 10.84
N ARG A 609 11.97 -11.82 10.54
CA ARG A 609 11.37 -12.78 11.47
C ARG A 609 12.20 -12.94 12.74
N TYR A 610 13.52 -13.06 12.59
CA TYR A 610 14.42 -13.36 13.71
C TYR A 610 15.16 -12.16 14.30
N ALA A 611 15.27 -11.05 13.55
CA ALA A 611 16.11 -9.91 13.94
C ALA A 611 15.75 -9.29 15.29
N SER A 612 14.46 -9.03 15.56
CA SER A 612 14.04 -8.44 16.84
C SER A 612 14.36 -9.35 18.02
N TRP A 613 14.05 -10.62 17.92
CA TRP A 613 14.36 -11.60 18.97
C TRP A 613 15.87 -11.64 19.28
N LYS A 614 16.70 -11.78 18.25
CA LYS A 614 18.16 -11.89 18.41
C LYS A 614 18.83 -10.57 18.82
N LEU A 615 18.21 -9.43 18.49
CA LEU A 615 18.70 -8.11 18.88
C LEU A 615 18.38 -7.77 20.34
N PHE A 616 17.15 -8.00 20.77
CA PHE A 616 16.70 -7.65 22.11
C PHE A 616 16.99 -8.74 23.14
N GLY A 617 17.01 -10.01 22.71
CA GLY A 617 17.29 -11.17 23.56
C GLY A 617 16.12 -11.57 24.44
N ASP A 618 16.26 -12.76 25.05
CA ASP A 618 15.27 -13.30 25.96
C ASP A 618 15.12 -12.43 27.23
N GLY A 619 13.89 -12.24 27.66
CA GLY A 619 13.55 -11.41 28.83
C GLY A 619 13.36 -9.92 28.56
N HIS A 620 13.70 -9.41 27.37
CA HIS A 620 13.30 -8.07 26.94
C HIS A 620 11.88 -8.11 26.32
N PRO A 621 10.96 -7.19 26.68
CA PRO A 621 9.59 -7.22 26.12
C PRO A 621 9.50 -7.23 24.59
N TYR A 622 10.48 -6.63 23.89
CA TYR A 622 10.57 -6.67 22.42
C TYR A 622 11.41 -7.85 21.89
N GLY A 623 11.99 -8.65 22.76
CA GLY A 623 12.80 -9.84 22.42
C GLY A 623 11.99 -11.11 22.28
N LEU A 624 10.76 -11.02 21.83
CA LEU A 624 9.89 -12.18 21.65
C LEU A 624 10.36 -13.00 20.43
N ARG A 625 10.48 -14.31 20.64
CA ARG A 625 10.76 -15.21 19.53
C ARG A 625 9.60 -15.20 18.53
N PRO A 626 9.87 -15.44 17.24
CA PRO A 626 8.81 -15.55 16.26
C PRO A 626 7.88 -16.73 16.56
N VAL A 627 6.65 -16.62 16.09
CA VAL A 627 5.66 -17.70 16.13
C VAL A 627 6.08 -18.80 15.16
N GLU A 628 6.14 -20.04 15.61
CA GLU A 628 6.43 -21.23 14.79
C GLU A 628 5.17 -22.09 14.65
N GLU A 629 5.19 -23.03 13.70
CA GLU A 629 4.03 -23.88 13.42
C GLU A 629 3.55 -24.65 14.66
N ALA A 630 4.49 -25.15 15.49
CA ALA A 630 4.17 -25.81 16.75
C ALA A 630 3.44 -24.88 17.76
N ASP A 631 3.75 -23.58 17.75
CA ASP A 631 3.02 -22.62 18.57
C ASP A 631 1.60 -22.42 18.06
N VAL A 632 1.45 -22.31 16.72
CA VAL A 632 0.15 -22.20 16.06
C VAL A 632 -0.72 -23.41 16.41
N ASP A 633 -0.16 -24.62 16.36
CA ASP A 633 -0.87 -25.86 16.69
C ASP A 633 -1.31 -25.90 18.17
N ALA A 634 -0.46 -25.41 19.07
CA ALA A 634 -0.72 -25.42 20.52
C ALA A 634 -1.82 -24.45 20.94
N VAL A 635 -2.05 -23.35 20.22
CA VAL A 635 -3.06 -22.35 20.58
C VAL A 635 -4.48 -22.93 20.49
N THR A 636 -5.25 -22.77 21.56
CA THR A 636 -6.66 -23.19 21.62
C THR A 636 -7.60 -22.00 21.71
N ALA A 637 -8.85 -22.18 21.33
CA ALA A 637 -9.91 -21.19 21.52
C ALA A 637 -10.09 -20.79 23.01
N GLY A 638 -9.70 -21.67 23.94
CA GLY A 638 -9.70 -21.39 25.38
C GLY A 638 -8.64 -20.35 25.75
N ASP A 639 -7.45 -20.45 25.19
CA ASP A 639 -6.34 -19.51 25.42
C ASP A 639 -6.71 -18.12 24.88
N LEU A 640 -7.30 -18.05 23.68
CA LEU A 640 -7.77 -16.81 23.09
C LEU A 640 -8.85 -16.13 23.93
N ARG A 641 -9.83 -16.90 24.43
CA ARG A 641 -10.88 -16.37 25.34
C ARG A 641 -10.27 -15.86 26.65
N SER A 642 -9.34 -16.58 27.22
CA SER A 642 -8.65 -16.20 28.46
C SER A 642 -7.83 -14.94 28.31
N PHE A 643 -7.09 -14.84 27.20
CA PHE A 643 -6.32 -13.66 26.84
C PHE A 643 -7.23 -12.44 26.62
N HIS A 644 -8.26 -12.60 25.80
CA HIS A 644 -9.22 -11.55 25.50
C HIS A 644 -9.90 -11.03 26.78
N ALA A 645 -10.43 -11.91 27.62
CA ALA A 645 -11.09 -11.54 28.87
C ALA A 645 -10.18 -10.77 29.84
N ARG A 646 -8.87 -11.05 29.79
CA ARG A 646 -7.86 -10.37 30.61
C ARG A 646 -7.51 -8.99 30.12
N TRP A 647 -7.36 -8.82 28.80
CA TRP A 647 -6.72 -7.64 28.21
C TRP A 647 -7.66 -6.71 27.47
N PHE A 648 -8.77 -7.21 26.88
CA PHE A 648 -9.74 -6.38 26.14
C PHE A 648 -10.80 -5.84 27.11
N ARG A 649 -10.54 -4.65 27.62
CA ARG A 649 -11.26 -4.06 28.76
C ARG A 649 -11.59 -2.60 28.48
N PRO A 650 -12.74 -2.09 28.97
CA PRO A 650 -13.12 -0.69 28.79
C PRO A 650 -12.17 0.29 29.48
N ASP A 651 -11.56 -0.09 30.61
CA ASP A 651 -10.58 0.72 31.35
C ASP A 651 -9.18 0.75 30.72
N GLN A 652 -8.96 0.00 29.64
CA GLN A 652 -7.75 0.02 28.80
C GLN A 652 -8.03 0.57 27.39
N LEU A 653 -9.27 1.00 27.13
CA LEU A 653 -9.71 1.46 25.81
C LEU A 653 -9.82 2.99 25.76
N THR A 654 -9.28 3.56 24.69
CA THR A 654 -9.57 4.93 24.26
C THR A 654 -10.14 4.89 22.85
N LEU A 655 -11.23 5.61 22.60
CA LEU A 655 -11.81 5.79 21.30
C LEU A 655 -11.34 7.13 20.72
N VAL A 656 -10.97 7.13 19.44
CA VAL A 656 -10.67 8.34 18.68
C VAL A 656 -11.59 8.35 17.47
N ALA A 657 -12.33 9.42 17.25
CA ALA A 657 -13.21 9.56 16.11
C ALA A 657 -12.86 10.80 15.29
N VAL A 658 -12.87 10.67 13.97
CA VAL A 658 -12.58 11.77 13.03
C VAL A 658 -13.57 11.73 11.88
N GLY A 659 -14.30 12.81 11.62
CA GLY A 659 -15.20 12.83 10.46
C GLY A 659 -16.25 13.92 10.45
N GLY A 660 -17.01 13.96 9.36
CA GLY A 660 -18.08 14.92 9.09
C GLY A 660 -19.42 14.55 9.76
N ILE A 661 -19.39 14.24 11.05
CA ILE A 661 -20.57 13.85 11.83
C ILE A 661 -20.85 14.86 12.92
N ASP A 662 -22.12 15.02 13.27
CA ASP A 662 -22.52 15.78 14.45
C ASP A 662 -22.03 15.08 15.72
N GLU A 663 -21.37 15.83 16.59
CA GLU A 663 -20.73 15.33 17.82
C GLU A 663 -21.73 14.64 18.76
N LYS A 664 -22.92 15.21 18.94
CA LYS A 664 -23.96 14.62 19.78
C LYS A 664 -24.46 13.28 19.23
N THR A 665 -24.60 13.19 17.93
CA THR A 665 -25.00 11.96 17.23
C THR A 665 -23.91 10.88 17.41
N LEU A 666 -22.64 11.22 17.20
CA LEU A 666 -21.52 10.31 17.41
C LEU A 666 -21.49 9.78 18.84
N LEU A 667 -21.54 10.68 19.84
CA LEU A 667 -21.47 10.30 21.25
C LEU A 667 -22.65 9.45 21.67
N ALA A 668 -23.87 9.72 21.17
CA ALA A 668 -25.04 8.89 21.44
C ALA A 668 -24.86 7.45 20.89
N SER A 669 -24.33 7.29 19.67
CA SER A 669 -24.03 5.99 19.07
C SER A 669 -22.95 5.23 19.83
N LEU A 670 -21.88 5.91 20.24
CA LEU A 670 -20.81 5.31 21.03
C LEU A 670 -21.29 4.93 22.44
N GLU A 671 -22.08 5.77 23.09
CA GLU A 671 -22.68 5.48 24.39
C GLU A 671 -23.60 4.26 24.33
N ALA A 672 -24.48 4.19 23.32
CA ALA A 672 -25.38 3.04 23.12
C ALA A 672 -24.61 1.74 22.92
N SER A 673 -23.47 1.78 22.22
CA SER A 673 -22.68 0.61 21.83
C SER A 673 -21.70 0.17 22.93
N PHE A 674 -21.05 1.11 23.58
CA PHE A 674 -19.94 0.87 24.52
C PHE A 674 -20.30 1.14 25.98
N GLY A 675 -21.22 2.05 26.29
CA GLY A 675 -21.47 2.56 27.64
C GLY A 675 -21.84 1.52 28.71
N ASN A 676 -22.42 0.41 28.29
CA ASN A 676 -22.74 -0.69 29.18
C ASN A 676 -21.60 -1.72 29.39
N TRP A 677 -20.44 -1.52 28.77
CA TRP A 677 -19.28 -2.41 28.92
C TRP A 677 -18.58 -2.14 30.27
N LYS A 678 -18.51 -3.15 31.11
CA LYS A 678 -17.94 -3.06 32.46
C LYS A 678 -16.65 -3.87 32.56
N ALA A 679 -15.64 -3.28 33.15
CA ALA A 679 -14.41 -4.00 33.50
C ALA A 679 -14.66 -4.99 34.65
N ALA A 680 -14.08 -6.18 34.55
CA ALA A 680 -14.08 -7.17 35.65
C ALA A 680 -12.68 -7.21 36.32
N GLY A 681 -12.63 -7.10 37.64
CA GLY A 681 -11.37 -7.10 38.39
C GLY A 681 -10.47 -5.89 38.08
N SER A 682 -9.23 -5.92 38.54
CA SER A 682 -8.22 -4.88 38.25
C SER A 682 -7.54 -5.08 36.89
N ALA A 683 -7.17 -4.00 36.24
CA ALA A 683 -6.40 -4.05 35.01
C ALA A 683 -5.04 -4.74 35.24
N PRO A 684 -4.62 -5.63 34.35
CA PRO A 684 -3.28 -6.22 34.44
C PRO A 684 -2.19 -5.17 34.17
N ALA A 685 -1.05 -5.31 34.82
CA ALA A 685 0.09 -4.46 34.59
C ALA A 685 0.74 -4.80 33.25
N LEU A 686 1.02 -3.77 32.44
CA LEU A 686 1.79 -3.91 31.22
C LEU A 686 3.28 -4.09 31.54
N ALA A 687 3.99 -4.82 30.70
CA ALA A 687 5.44 -4.92 30.80
C ALA A 687 6.10 -3.56 30.56
N ASN A 688 7.17 -3.26 31.31
CA ASN A 688 7.95 -2.04 31.09
C ASN A 688 8.81 -2.19 29.82
N THR A 689 8.47 -1.50 28.76
CA THR A 689 9.21 -1.49 27.49
C THR A 689 10.28 -0.40 27.43
N ARG A 690 10.30 0.55 28.36
CA ARG A 690 11.29 1.65 28.45
C ARG A 690 12.54 1.22 29.23
N LEU A 691 13.18 0.17 28.74
CA LEU A 691 14.41 -0.34 29.33
C LEU A 691 15.62 0.42 28.75
N LYS A 692 16.73 0.39 29.52
CA LYS A 692 18.00 0.95 29.01
C LYS A 692 18.50 0.08 27.86
N PRO A 693 18.86 0.67 26.70
CA PRO A 693 19.42 -0.09 25.59
C PRO A 693 20.65 -0.90 26.01
N ALA A 694 20.67 -2.16 25.65
CA ALA A 694 21.84 -3.00 25.83
C ALA A 694 22.94 -2.63 24.82
N ARG A 695 24.19 -2.55 25.26
CA ARG A 695 25.34 -2.51 24.36
C ARG A 695 25.61 -3.93 23.88
N THR A 696 25.33 -4.19 22.62
CA THR A 696 25.59 -5.47 21.99
C THR A 696 26.98 -5.44 21.34
N LYS A 697 27.82 -6.46 21.58
CA LYS A 697 29.04 -6.64 20.78
C LYS A 697 28.63 -6.99 19.37
N THR A 698 29.36 -6.44 18.40
CA THR A 698 29.17 -6.77 16.98
C THR A 698 29.24 -8.27 16.78
N LYS A 699 28.27 -8.81 16.06
CA LYS A 699 28.22 -10.20 15.61
C LYS A 699 27.46 -10.31 14.30
N VAL A 700 27.66 -11.40 13.60
CA VAL A 700 26.98 -11.72 12.36
C VAL A 700 26.10 -12.96 12.57
N VAL A 701 24.86 -12.88 12.10
CA VAL A 701 23.91 -13.99 12.06
C VAL A 701 23.57 -14.24 10.60
N LEU A 702 24.04 -15.36 10.06
CA LEU A 702 23.79 -15.78 8.68
C LEU A 702 22.63 -16.76 8.65
N PHE A 703 21.67 -16.54 7.77
CA PHE A 703 20.59 -17.48 7.46
C PHE A 703 20.82 -18.06 6.08
N ASP A 704 20.82 -19.40 5.98
CA ASP A 704 21.06 -20.09 4.73
C ASP A 704 19.82 -20.07 3.83
N THR A 705 20.00 -19.52 2.63
CA THR A 705 19.00 -19.54 1.56
C THR A 705 19.69 -20.00 0.26
N PRO A 706 19.87 -21.32 0.09
CA PRO A 706 20.65 -21.87 -1.01
C PRO A 706 20.13 -21.42 -2.38
N GLY A 707 21.04 -21.00 -3.25
CA GLY A 707 20.72 -20.55 -4.61
C GLY A 707 20.09 -19.17 -4.68
N ALA A 708 19.93 -18.44 -3.58
CA ALA A 708 19.40 -17.06 -3.60
C ALA A 708 20.30 -16.14 -4.43
N PRO A 709 19.74 -15.43 -5.44
CA PRO A 709 20.51 -14.53 -6.31
C PRO A 709 20.89 -13.23 -5.62
N GLN A 710 20.21 -12.90 -4.53
CA GLN A 710 20.44 -11.70 -3.72
C GLN A 710 20.57 -12.07 -2.25
N SER A 711 21.40 -11.31 -1.53
CA SER A 711 21.44 -11.32 -0.07
C SER A 711 20.59 -10.20 0.49
N ASN A 712 19.88 -10.49 1.58
CA ASN A 712 19.20 -9.48 2.37
C ASN A 712 20.00 -9.18 3.63
N ILE A 713 20.43 -7.95 3.80
CA ILE A 713 21.26 -7.48 4.91
C ILE A 713 20.41 -6.57 5.81
N LEU A 714 20.39 -6.86 7.11
CA LEU A 714 19.84 -5.99 8.14
C LEU A 714 20.89 -5.83 9.24
N ALA A 715 21.45 -4.63 9.38
CA ALA A 715 22.31 -4.30 10.52
C ALA A 715 21.49 -3.52 11.55
N ALA A 716 21.54 -3.88 12.81
CA ALA A 716 20.71 -3.25 13.83
C ALA A 716 21.42 -3.12 15.19
N ARG A 717 20.99 -2.13 15.96
CA ARG A 717 21.32 -2.00 17.38
C ARG A 717 20.15 -1.42 18.18
N GLN A 718 20.18 -1.64 19.50
CA GLN A 718 19.20 -1.02 20.41
C GLN A 718 19.56 0.46 20.64
N ILE A 719 18.54 1.33 20.68
CA ILE A 719 18.63 2.75 21.00
C ILE A 719 17.55 3.17 21.98
N GLU A 720 17.70 4.34 22.57
CA GLU A 720 16.73 4.91 23.53
C GLU A 720 15.34 5.10 22.91
N ALA A 721 14.32 5.23 23.77
CA ALA A 721 12.95 5.55 23.40
C ALA A 721 12.86 6.84 22.57
N ALA A 722 11.77 6.99 21.82
CA ALA A 722 11.53 8.20 21.00
C ALA A 722 11.39 9.47 21.87
N PHE A 723 11.58 10.62 21.24
CA PHE A 723 11.38 11.95 21.83
C PHE A 723 12.24 12.27 23.05
N GLY A 724 13.43 11.65 23.15
CA GLY A 724 14.49 12.10 24.04
C GLY A 724 15.14 13.42 23.55
N PRO A 725 16.09 13.99 24.31
CA PRO A 725 16.65 15.34 24.02
C PRO A 725 17.36 15.47 22.68
N ASP A 726 17.76 14.39 22.05
CA ASP A 726 18.49 14.33 20.79
C ASP A 726 17.68 13.63 19.65
N HIS A 727 16.36 13.48 19.86
CA HIS A 727 15.48 12.78 18.92
C HIS A 727 15.52 13.40 17.52
N GLU A 728 15.29 14.70 17.39
CA GLU A 728 15.27 15.42 16.12
C GLU A 728 16.65 15.41 15.46
N SER A 729 17.69 15.57 16.25
CA SER A 729 19.08 15.50 15.76
C SER A 729 19.42 14.13 15.20
N LEU A 730 18.98 13.05 15.86
CA LEU A 730 19.16 11.67 15.37
C LEU A 730 18.30 11.42 14.11
N GLN A 731 17.07 11.93 14.09
CA GLN A 731 16.18 11.77 12.95
C GLN A 731 16.75 12.42 11.69
N LEU A 732 17.20 13.69 11.77
CA LEU A 732 17.82 14.38 10.64
C LEU A 732 19.16 13.75 10.25
N ALA A 733 19.99 13.34 11.21
CA ALA A 733 21.22 12.61 10.94
C ALA A 733 20.98 11.31 10.19
N ASN A 734 19.96 10.55 10.62
CA ASN A 734 19.54 9.34 9.93
C ASN A 734 19.01 9.63 8.51
N SER A 735 18.25 10.72 8.33
CA SER A 735 17.76 11.13 7.01
C SER A 735 18.89 11.35 6.02
N VAL A 736 19.99 12.00 6.44
CA VAL A 736 21.17 12.17 5.60
C VAL A 736 21.90 10.86 5.36
N TYR A 737 22.02 10.01 6.38
CA TYR A 737 22.77 8.75 6.25
C TYR A 737 22.05 7.74 5.35
N GLY A 738 20.76 7.45 5.62
CA GLY A 738 20.03 6.41 4.92
C GLY A 738 18.49 6.53 5.02
N GLY A 739 17.96 7.66 5.51
CA GLY A 739 16.52 7.82 5.76
C GLY A 739 15.73 8.42 4.62
N THR A 740 16.40 8.87 3.55
CA THR A 740 15.78 9.44 2.35
C THR A 740 16.30 8.77 1.10
N PHE A 741 15.64 8.99 -0.02
CA PHE A 741 16.11 8.48 -1.30
C PHE A 741 17.50 9.02 -1.64
N THR A 742 17.72 10.31 -1.46
CA THR A 742 19.01 10.99 -1.71
C THR A 742 20.04 10.85 -0.56
N SER A 743 19.82 9.91 0.35
CA SER A 743 20.73 9.64 1.46
C SER A 743 22.04 9.01 1.00
N ARG A 744 23.10 9.21 1.79
CA ARG A 744 24.47 8.82 1.42
C ARG A 744 24.59 7.34 1.06
N ILE A 745 24.03 6.43 1.87
CA ILE A 745 24.14 4.99 1.59
C ILE A 745 23.30 4.55 0.39
N ASN A 746 22.17 5.21 0.14
CA ASN A 746 21.39 4.91 -1.04
C ASN A 746 22.06 5.44 -2.31
N MET A 747 22.55 6.68 -2.30
CA MET A 747 23.30 7.24 -3.42
C MET A 747 24.55 6.41 -3.73
N ASN A 748 25.31 5.99 -2.72
CA ASN A 748 26.49 5.14 -2.89
C ASN A 748 26.13 3.78 -3.51
N LEU A 749 25.25 3.02 -2.83
CA LEU A 749 25.03 1.61 -3.18
C LEU A 749 24.01 1.39 -4.30
N ARG A 750 23.07 2.32 -4.46
CA ARG A 750 22.10 2.29 -5.54
C ARG A 750 22.61 3.05 -6.76
N GLU A 751 22.90 4.34 -6.61
CA GLU A 751 23.14 5.23 -7.75
C GLU A 751 24.57 5.11 -8.29
N GLU A 752 25.60 5.11 -7.42
CA GLU A 752 26.98 5.02 -7.86
C GLU A 752 27.42 3.60 -8.22
N LYS A 753 26.99 2.59 -7.44
CA LYS A 753 27.47 1.21 -7.57
C LYS A 753 26.47 0.25 -8.22
N GLY A 754 25.19 0.58 -8.23
CA GLY A 754 24.16 -0.28 -8.81
C GLY A 754 24.01 -1.67 -8.15
N TRP A 755 24.43 -1.82 -6.88
CA TRP A 755 24.41 -3.10 -6.18
C TRP A 755 23.09 -3.43 -5.53
N SER A 756 22.18 -2.45 -5.43
CA SER A 756 20.90 -2.55 -4.73
C SER A 756 19.81 -1.73 -5.42
N TYR A 757 18.55 -2.15 -5.31
CA TYR A 757 17.38 -1.32 -5.67
C TYR A 757 17.14 -0.19 -4.66
N GLY A 758 17.56 -0.37 -3.42
CA GLY A 758 17.47 0.64 -2.38
C GLY A 758 18.10 0.20 -1.09
N VAL A 759 18.80 1.12 -0.47
CA VAL A 759 19.42 0.93 0.83
C VAL A 759 18.95 2.03 1.76
N GLY A 760 18.47 1.65 2.92
CA GLY A 760 17.94 2.63 3.85
C GLY A 760 18.33 2.39 5.29
N SER A 761 18.24 3.43 6.10
CA SER A 761 18.35 3.33 7.54
C SER A 761 17.17 4.01 8.22
N GLY A 762 16.85 3.55 9.43
CA GLY A 762 15.74 4.10 10.17
C GLY A 762 15.69 3.65 11.61
N THR A 763 14.80 4.25 12.36
CA THR A 763 14.45 3.79 13.69
C THR A 763 13.18 2.97 13.63
N SER A 764 13.13 1.88 14.37
CA SER A 764 11.99 1.00 14.47
C SER A 764 11.75 0.65 15.92
N GLY A 765 10.52 0.38 16.27
CA GLY A 765 10.12 0.01 17.61
C GLY A 765 8.92 0.81 18.06
N GLY A 766 8.49 0.51 19.27
CA GLY A 766 7.32 1.12 19.88
C GLY A 766 7.66 2.35 20.75
N VAL A 767 6.87 2.50 21.80
CA VAL A 767 7.00 3.60 22.77
C VAL A 767 8.23 3.43 23.67
N GLY A 768 8.72 2.19 23.81
CA GLY A 768 9.88 1.86 24.65
C GLY A 768 11.22 1.93 23.93
N THR A 769 12.13 1.03 24.30
CA THR A 769 13.45 0.87 23.66
C THR A 769 13.29 0.58 22.18
N ARG A 770 13.94 1.36 21.31
CA ARG A 770 13.86 1.21 19.85
C ARG A 770 15.08 0.47 19.30
N SER A 771 15.03 0.12 18.05
CA SER A 771 16.22 -0.23 17.27
C SER A 771 16.50 0.84 16.21
N TRP A 772 17.75 1.16 16.00
CA TRP A 772 18.24 1.78 14.78
C TRP A 772 18.74 0.67 13.86
N ARG A 773 18.42 0.75 12.57
CA ARG A 773 18.74 -0.32 11.62
C ARG A 773 19.07 0.22 10.25
N ILE A 774 19.93 -0.52 9.53
CA ILE A 774 20.18 -0.40 8.10
C ILE A 774 19.55 -1.62 7.44
N SER A 775 18.94 -1.45 6.30
CA SER A 775 18.47 -2.56 5.45
C SER A 775 18.95 -2.38 4.02
N ALA A 776 19.47 -3.47 3.43
CA ALA A 776 19.92 -3.50 2.05
C ALA A 776 19.60 -4.86 1.44
N GLN A 777 19.12 -4.86 0.20
CA GLN A 777 18.97 -6.05 -0.61
C GLN A 777 19.93 -5.93 -1.79
N VAL A 778 20.90 -6.83 -1.88
CA VAL A 778 22.03 -6.70 -2.81
C VAL A 778 22.31 -7.98 -3.56
N GLN A 779 22.98 -7.89 -4.67
CA GLN A 779 23.49 -9.04 -5.41
C GLN A 779 24.36 -9.89 -4.47
N THR A 780 24.26 -11.23 -4.59
CA THR A 780 24.96 -12.17 -3.68
C THR A 780 26.47 -11.94 -3.67
N ASP A 781 27.10 -11.68 -4.81
CA ASP A 781 28.52 -11.43 -4.95
C ASP A 781 28.97 -10.04 -4.44
N LYS A 782 28.04 -9.18 -4.03
CA LYS A 782 28.31 -7.85 -3.46
C LYS A 782 28.04 -7.78 -1.95
N THR A 783 27.69 -8.89 -1.32
CA THR A 783 27.29 -8.94 0.11
C THR A 783 28.37 -8.36 1.02
N ALA A 784 29.58 -8.89 0.97
CA ALA A 784 30.69 -8.42 1.82
C ALA A 784 31.10 -6.98 1.50
N ALA A 785 31.19 -6.64 0.22
CA ALA A 785 31.52 -5.29 -0.21
C ALA A 785 30.49 -4.26 0.27
N THR A 786 29.21 -4.60 0.23
CA THR A 786 28.12 -3.74 0.76
C THR A 786 28.27 -3.50 2.26
N ILE A 787 28.56 -4.53 3.04
CA ILE A 787 28.77 -4.38 4.49
C ILE A 787 29.92 -3.42 4.77
N GLU A 788 31.00 -3.54 4.05
CA GLU A 788 32.17 -2.68 4.21
C GLU A 788 31.84 -1.22 3.84
N GLU A 789 31.14 -0.96 2.74
CA GLU A 789 30.67 0.38 2.36
C GLU A 789 29.78 1.01 3.42
N LEU A 790 28.80 0.26 3.95
CA LEU A 790 27.91 0.74 5.00
C LEU A 790 28.70 1.14 6.27
N ARG A 791 29.73 0.38 6.62
CA ARG A 791 30.63 0.70 7.72
C ARG A 791 31.49 1.92 7.44
N GLN A 792 32.06 2.02 6.23
CA GLN A 792 32.90 3.15 5.80
C GLN A 792 32.08 4.45 5.80
N GLU A 793 30.84 4.45 5.30
CA GLU A 793 29.98 5.63 5.35
C GLU A 793 29.66 6.08 6.78
N LEU A 794 29.41 5.16 7.72
CA LEU A 794 29.24 5.51 9.13
C LEU A 794 30.54 6.09 9.75
N ALA A 795 31.67 5.49 9.44
CA ALA A 795 32.96 5.94 9.94
C ALA A 795 33.36 7.32 9.37
N ALA A 796 33.10 7.54 8.08
CA ALA A 796 33.39 8.79 7.38
C ALA A 796 32.64 10.00 7.97
N ILE A 797 31.41 9.82 8.44
CA ILE A 797 30.66 10.88 9.14
C ILE A 797 31.38 11.34 10.42
N ALA A 798 32.05 10.42 11.07
CA ALA A 798 32.82 10.74 12.28
C ALA A 798 34.18 11.38 11.97
N ALA A 799 34.76 11.10 10.80
CA ALA A 799 36.14 11.47 10.42
C ALA A 799 36.18 12.58 9.33
N ASP A 800 36.32 12.18 8.09
CA ASP A 800 36.71 13.03 6.94
C ASP A 800 35.52 13.53 6.10
N ARG A 801 34.33 12.90 6.21
CA ARG A 801 33.09 13.32 5.54
C ARG A 801 31.98 13.63 6.55
N PRO A 802 32.13 14.65 7.43
CA PRO A 802 31.11 15.02 8.38
C PRO A 802 29.82 15.50 7.66
N PHE A 803 28.70 15.57 8.38
CA PHE A 803 27.51 16.21 7.86
C PHE A 803 27.79 17.66 7.44
N THR A 804 27.19 18.10 6.36
CA THR A 804 27.33 19.46 5.85
C THR A 804 26.12 20.33 6.23
N PRO A 805 26.27 21.67 6.24
CA PRO A 805 25.12 22.55 6.40
C PRO A 805 24.03 22.38 5.32
N ALA A 806 24.44 22.10 4.08
CA ALA A 806 23.52 21.88 2.96
C ALA A 806 22.68 20.60 3.14
N GLU A 807 23.27 19.48 3.55
CA GLU A 807 22.54 18.26 3.88
C GLU A 807 21.56 18.48 5.04
N LEU A 808 21.98 19.18 6.10
CA LEU A 808 21.08 19.51 7.21
C LEU A 808 19.91 20.36 6.72
N GLU A 809 20.15 21.35 5.88
CA GLU A 809 19.10 22.21 5.34
C GLU A 809 18.13 21.40 4.47
N ALA A 810 18.62 20.57 3.57
CA ALA A 810 17.79 19.73 2.70
C ALA A 810 16.86 18.80 3.52
N VAL A 811 17.40 17.99 4.44
CA VAL A 811 16.56 17.07 5.25
C VAL A 811 15.66 17.79 6.24
N ARG A 812 16.07 18.96 6.75
CA ARG A 812 15.23 19.80 7.58
C ARG A 812 14.05 20.35 6.76
N ASN A 813 14.31 20.89 5.57
CA ASN A 813 13.31 21.40 4.66
C ASN A 813 12.30 20.33 4.29
N GLN A 814 12.75 19.17 3.85
CA GLN A 814 11.91 18.00 3.55
C GLN A 814 11.03 17.62 4.74
N THR A 815 11.61 17.51 5.94
CA THR A 815 10.88 17.11 7.15
C THR A 815 9.84 18.14 7.56
N VAL A 816 10.24 19.43 7.65
CA VAL A 816 9.35 20.52 8.12
C VAL A 816 8.23 20.78 7.12
N ARG A 817 8.54 20.82 5.81
CA ARG A 817 7.54 21.04 4.76
C ARG A 817 6.57 19.86 4.63
N GLY A 818 7.00 18.66 5.01
CA GLY A 818 6.15 17.47 5.06
C GLY A 818 5.20 17.39 6.26
N LEU A 819 5.39 18.20 7.33
CA LEU A 819 4.56 18.13 8.55
C LEU A 819 3.04 18.27 8.29
N PRO A 820 2.56 19.21 7.45
CA PRO A 820 1.12 19.37 7.22
C PRO A 820 0.44 18.13 6.62
N ARG A 821 1.20 17.25 5.95
CA ARG A 821 0.68 16.02 5.35
C ARG A 821 0.06 15.06 6.36
N ALA A 822 0.53 15.09 7.63
CA ALA A 822 0.04 14.22 8.69
C ALA A 822 -1.46 14.40 9.01
N THR A 823 -2.05 15.55 8.68
CA THR A 823 -3.44 15.92 9.03
C THR A 823 -4.33 16.18 7.82
N THR A 824 -3.93 15.75 6.61
CA THR A 824 -4.69 16.02 5.37
C THR A 824 -5.89 15.10 5.15
N THR A 825 -5.93 13.91 5.74
CA THR A 825 -7.04 12.95 5.61
C THR A 825 -7.62 12.60 6.98
N ALA A 826 -8.85 12.08 7.03
CA ALA A 826 -9.47 11.63 8.27
C ALA A 826 -8.61 10.53 8.96
N ASN A 827 -8.08 9.58 8.19
CA ASN A 827 -7.17 8.56 8.72
C ASN A 827 -5.81 9.13 9.17
N GLY A 828 -5.30 10.17 8.49
CA GLY A 828 -4.10 10.88 8.92
C GLY A 828 -4.29 11.57 10.27
N VAL A 829 -5.40 12.30 10.42
CA VAL A 829 -5.80 12.92 11.71
C VAL A 829 -6.01 11.86 12.79
N LEU A 830 -6.70 10.77 12.48
CA LEU A 830 -6.89 9.64 13.41
C LEU A 830 -5.54 9.08 13.87
N GLY A 831 -4.62 8.82 12.94
CA GLY A 831 -3.26 8.35 13.23
C GLY A 831 -2.47 9.36 14.09
N TYR A 832 -2.59 10.65 13.80
CA TYR A 832 -1.97 11.71 14.57
C TYR A 832 -2.45 11.70 16.03
N VAL A 833 -3.77 11.73 16.26
CA VAL A 833 -4.36 11.74 17.61
C VAL A 833 -3.99 10.44 18.39
N MET A 834 -4.00 9.29 17.71
CA MET A 834 -3.56 8.05 18.34
C MET A 834 -2.08 8.08 18.73
N ASN A 835 -1.22 8.68 17.90
CA ASN A 835 0.20 8.81 18.22
C ASN A 835 0.44 9.78 19.40
N LEU A 836 -0.35 10.85 19.51
CA LEU A 836 -0.32 11.71 20.71
C LEU A 836 -0.58 10.87 21.98
N LEU A 837 -1.61 10.04 21.96
CA LEU A 837 -1.96 9.15 23.09
C LEU A 837 -0.86 8.13 23.39
N SER A 838 -0.26 7.52 22.36
CA SER A 838 0.77 6.49 22.56
C SER A 838 2.04 7.05 23.18
N HIS A 839 2.41 8.27 22.88
CA HIS A 839 3.61 8.93 23.37
C HIS A 839 3.37 9.92 24.53
N GLY A 840 2.11 10.22 24.84
CA GLY A 840 1.75 11.21 25.89
C GLY A 840 2.07 12.65 25.48
N HIS A 841 1.90 12.98 24.19
CA HIS A 841 2.13 14.34 23.68
C HIS A 841 0.91 15.22 23.84
N PRO A 842 1.11 16.56 23.97
CA PRO A 842 0.00 17.54 23.95
C PRO A 842 -0.62 17.63 22.55
N ASP A 843 -1.85 18.14 22.46
CA ASP A 843 -2.62 18.18 21.22
C ASP A 843 -2.00 19.05 20.14
N ASP A 844 -1.32 20.13 20.53
CA ASP A 844 -0.60 21.08 19.68
C ASP A 844 0.81 20.62 19.30
N PHE A 845 1.17 19.37 19.59
CA PHE A 845 2.52 18.82 19.39
C PHE A 845 3.09 19.10 18.00
N ILE A 846 2.27 18.96 16.93
CA ILE A 846 2.72 19.18 15.55
C ILE A 846 3.16 20.64 15.30
N GLU A 847 2.55 21.60 15.97
CA GLU A 847 2.85 23.03 15.81
C GLU A 847 4.25 23.39 16.35
N HIS A 848 4.73 22.63 17.33
CA HIS A 848 6.06 22.84 17.92
C HIS A 848 7.17 22.09 17.18
N ARG A 849 6.83 21.17 16.29
CA ARG A 849 7.81 20.34 15.58
C ARG A 849 8.78 21.15 14.72
N LYS A 850 8.27 22.19 14.03
CA LYS A 850 9.13 23.07 13.22
C LYS A 850 10.25 23.67 14.06
N ALA A 851 9.93 24.27 15.21
CA ALA A 851 10.92 24.89 16.09
C ALA A 851 11.93 23.87 16.62
N ALA A 852 11.49 22.64 16.91
CA ALA A 852 12.37 21.55 17.34
C ALA A 852 13.37 21.16 16.26
N TYR A 853 12.95 21.07 15.00
CA TYR A 853 13.85 20.81 13.87
C TYR A 853 14.75 21.99 13.53
N ASP A 854 14.25 23.24 13.62
CA ASP A 854 15.04 24.45 13.37
C ASP A 854 16.19 24.60 14.38
N ALA A 855 16.03 24.08 15.60
CA ALA A 855 17.07 24.07 16.62
C ALA A 855 18.22 23.07 16.37
N VAL A 856 18.03 22.12 15.44
CA VAL A 856 19.05 21.12 15.12
C VAL A 856 20.24 21.76 14.38
N THR A 857 21.44 21.37 14.77
CA THR A 857 22.70 21.83 14.18
C THR A 857 23.53 20.64 13.68
N VAL A 858 24.48 20.87 12.76
CA VAL A 858 25.42 19.84 12.33
C VAL A 858 26.16 19.20 13.51
N PRO A 859 26.68 19.95 14.49
CA PRO A 859 27.27 19.33 15.68
C PRO A 859 26.30 18.46 16.50
N SER A 860 25.02 18.88 16.65
CA SER A 860 24.03 18.07 17.38
C SER A 860 23.67 16.78 16.62
N MET A 861 23.57 16.82 15.29
CA MET A 861 23.39 15.63 14.46
C MET A 861 24.56 14.63 14.63
N LYS A 862 25.79 15.14 14.56
CA LYS A 862 27.00 14.30 14.75
C LYS A 862 27.03 13.70 16.15
N ALA A 863 26.69 14.47 17.17
CA ALA A 863 26.66 14.00 18.56
C ALA A 863 25.58 12.93 18.76
N ALA A 864 24.36 13.14 18.22
CA ALA A 864 23.27 12.20 18.30
C ALA A 864 23.61 10.89 17.58
N LEU A 865 24.15 10.96 16.36
CA LEU A 865 24.55 9.75 15.64
C LEU A 865 25.61 8.96 16.41
N ARG A 866 26.66 9.63 16.89
CA ARG A 866 27.72 8.98 17.70
C ARG A 866 27.21 8.35 19.00
N LYS A 867 26.22 8.94 19.65
CA LYS A 867 25.60 8.40 20.87
C LYS A 867 24.83 7.13 20.59
N HIS A 868 24.04 7.14 19.49
CA HIS A 868 23.05 6.10 19.19
C HIS A 868 23.54 5.09 18.17
N VAL A 869 24.53 5.38 17.34
CA VAL A 869 25.00 4.52 16.25
C VAL A 869 26.52 4.46 16.23
N SER A 870 27.06 3.24 16.16
CA SER A 870 28.47 2.98 15.93
C SER A 870 28.61 1.79 14.98
N ALA A 871 29.56 1.85 14.06
CA ALA A 871 29.85 0.74 13.16
C ALA A 871 30.32 -0.52 13.91
N ASP A 872 30.84 -0.36 15.13
CA ASP A 872 31.46 -1.43 15.93
C ASP A 872 30.51 -2.12 16.93
N ASP A 873 29.23 -1.73 17.00
CA ASP A 873 28.24 -2.36 17.85
C ASP A 873 26.90 -2.65 17.16
N LEU A 874 26.98 -2.96 15.87
CA LEU A 874 25.87 -3.45 15.07
C LEU A 874 25.80 -4.99 15.09
N VAL A 875 24.61 -5.53 15.21
CA VAL A 875 24.34 -6.94 14.91
C VAL A 875 23.92 -7.04 13.45
N TRP A 876 24.64 -7.85 12.69
CA TRP A 876 24.40 -8.07 11.27
C TRP A 876 23.58 -9.33 11.07
N PHE A 877 22.39 -9.21 10.49
CA PHE A 877 21.52 -10.31 10.09
C PHE A 877 21.53 -10.38 8.57
N ILE A 878 21.93 -11.51 8.01
CA ILE A 878 22.11 -11.66 6.58
C ILE A 878 21.46 -12.97 6.14
N ALA A 879 20.52 -12.92 5.21
CA ALA A 879 20.01 -14.10 4.52
C ALA A 879 20.52 -14.11 3.08
N GLY A 880 21.09 -15.22 2.65
CA GLY A 880 21.69 -15.39 1.33
C GLY A 880 22.24 -16.79 1.11
N ASP A 881 22.78 -17.04 -0.07
CA ASP A 881 23.47 -18.30 -0.41
C ASP A 881 24.81 -18.39 0.35
N ILE A 882 24.77 -19.02 1.54
CA ILE A 882 25.94 -19.11 2.43
C ILE A 882 27.15 -19.72 1.73
N ALA A 883 26.95 -20.69 0.85
CA ALA A 883 28.03 -21.31 0.10
C ALA A 883 28.84 -20.29 -0.74
N LYS A 884 28.27 -19.15 -1.06
CA LYS A 884 28.92 -18.09 -1.83
C LYS A 884 29.42 -16.92 -0.97
N ILE A 885 28.74 -16.61 0.16
CA ILE A 885 29.01 -15.37 0.89
C ILE A 885 29.80 -15.57 2.19
N GLU A 886 29.80 -16.77 2.78
CA GLU A 886 30.33 -16.99 4.13
C GLU A 886 31.81 -16.59 4.27
N ASP A 887 32.67 -17.07 3.37
CA ASP A 887 34.11 -16.83 3.48
C ASP A 887 34.45 -15.33 3.38
N GLU A 888 33.81 -14.61 2.47
CA GLU A 888 33.99 -13.17 2.31
C GLU A 888 33.44 -12.37 3.51
N VAL A 889 32.29 -12.76 4.06
CA VAL A 889 31.72 -12.12 5.24
C VAL A 889 32.60 -12.38 6.48
N ARG A 890 33.16 -13.58 6.64
CA ARG A 890 34.12 -13.89 7.72
C ARG A 890 35.40 -13.09 7.59
N ALA A 891 35.86 -12.85 6.36
CA ALA A 891 37.07 -12.05 6.10
C ALA A 891 36.95 -10.58 6.54
N LEU A 892 35.72 -10.06 6.72
CA LEU A 892 35.49 -8.69 7.24
C LEU A 892 35.78 -8.55 8.75
N ASP A 893 36.02 -9.64 9.47
CA ASP A 893 36.34 -9.68 10.90
C ASP A 893 35.36 -8.85 11.79
N LEU A 894 34.07 -8.98 11.51
CA LEU A 894 33.02 -8.25 12.22
C LEU A 894 32.71 -8.81 13.64
N GLY A 895 33.37 -9.90 14.04
CA GLY A 895 33.10 -10.61 15.28
C GLY A 895 32.54 -12.00 15.06
N PRO A 896 31.96 -12.65 16.08
CA PRO A 896 31.45 -14.02 15.98
C PRO A 896 30.40 -14.15 14.85
N VAL A 897 30.55 -15.18 14.02
CA VAL A 897 29.62 -15.52 12.95
C VAL A 897 28.84 -16.77 13.36
N GLU A 898 27.55 -16.62 13.53
CA GLU A 898 26.58 -17.70 13.80
C GLU A 898 25.84 -18.05 12.52
N ILE A 899 25.69 -19.33 12.20
CA ILE A 899 24.90 -19.79 11.04
C ILE A 899 23.64 -20.45 11.54
N TRP A 900 22.52 -20.05 10.97
CA TRP A 900 21.19 -20.47 11.34
C TRP A 900 20.45 -20.99 10.12
N ASP A 901 19.59 -21.99 10.30
CA ASP A 901 18.65 -22.43 9.27
C ASP A 901 17.39 -21.54 9.22
N ALA A 902 16.51 -21.85 8.29
CA ALA A 902 15.24 -21.14 8.14
C ALA A 902 14.27 -21.39 9.31
N ASP A 903 14.48 -22.43 10.10
CA ASP A 903 13.72 -22.74 11.31
C ASP A 903 14.25 -22.04 12.57
N GLY A 904 15.26 -21.20 12.41
CA GLY A 904 15.87 -20.47 13.51
C GLY A 904 16.69 -21.33 14.45
N GLN A 905 17.16 -22.48 13.97
CA GLN A 905 18.08 -23.35 14.71
C GLN A 905 19.53 -22.99 14.33
N ARG A 906 20.37 -22.89 15.35
CA ARG A 906 21.78 -22.62 15.11
C ARG A 906 22.49 -23.88 14.61
N LEU A 907 23.03 -23.80 13.40
CA LEU A 907 23.76 -24.89 12.78
C LEU A 907 25.23 -24.94 13.23
N ARG A 908 25.89 -23.76 13.37
CA ARG A 908 27.28 -23.63 13.83
C ARG A 908 27.65 -22.20 14.25
#